data_c955656ad8265a88a13983cff0b45a6f
#
_entry.id   c955656ad8265a88a13983cff0b45a6f
#
_cell.length_a   1.000
_cell.length_b   1.000
_cell.length_c   1.000
_cell.angle_alpha   90.00
_cell.angle_beta   90.00
_cell.angle_gamma   90.00
#
_symmetry.space_group_name_H-M   'P 1'
#
loop_
_entity.id
_entity.type
_entity.pdbx_description
1 polymer ?
#
loop_
_entity_poly.entity_id
_entity_poly.type
_entity_poly.pdbx_seq_one_letter_code
_entity_poly.pdbx_strand_id
1 'polypeptide(L)'
;MKKVSIIVPFFNGLMYAKDCLDSIMDQGLAFEEYEVICLGDAPEEGIVTIIENYENLGMPVRYVQWFENKGTYFARNKGLDMAEGEYVYFMDNDDYLMPGCIGRLVECAKADDALVVRGDIVSTDKERDSFSLKDADTNLITEDKKGNDALLSVFFENEITVLNLLIKREHLEHNNIRFSEDIKFFGDMEFVMKLFCSVDSYYVAHDAVLCKRKRAENGSSPSLLQMYAGEEQQYISDLVTEYGRARVYPVNQPKRLNSINRILCDAVLKVLDDNISIDDKELLIRCSIYVRNAIKDVPYYYTNFERAALVMVGRRQYMAAGFFVSLAHRDRNRIDIKKTIKRTAKKIAETFYNIVNNVMPLSKRTIVFSSALGRSFAGNPKAIYEKIVELGLDKKYNCVWFYDQTPLNISGRHKSVRYKGLRYLYYMARAGVWVFDARQPSFLRKRSGVLYIQTWHGTPLKKLGLDLDNIFMSGETSVSEYKREFARNASTWDLLISQNSFSTEIFRRAFDFKNEILETGYPRNDKLINCNDEDSISQIKRKLGLPPDKKVILYAPTWRDDDSNSPGHYNFTTALDINAMKKAFSDDAVLVVKYHYLVSDKTDWSVYGGFVRAFDESEDISDIYLVSDILITDYSSVMFDYSLLKRPMYFYCYDLERYKNILRGFYFDFENEAPGPISLTTTDLINDIKGHRHEEYKDKYDAFTEKYNPWDDGCASQKVVEYIDEKVNRL
;
A
#
# COMPACT_ATOMS: atom_id res chain seq x y z
N MET A 1 -4.10 44.05 -9.87
CA MET A 1 -4.79 43.06 -10.71
C MET A 1 -5.17 41.91 -9.77
N LYS A 2 -6.42 41.49 -9.78
CA LYS A 2 -6.92 40.44 -8.93
C LYS A 2 -6.23 39.11 -9.31
N LYS A 3 -5.75 38.38 -8.33
CA LYS A 3 -5.12 37.06 -8.53
C LYS A 3 -6.16 35.99 -8.80
N VAL A 4 -7.27 36.01 -8.04
CA VAL A 4 -8.30 34.96 -8.12
C VAL A 4 -9.72 35.51 -8.04
N SER A 5 -10.62 34.97 -8.86
CA SER A 5 -12.06 35.14 -8.74
C SER A 5 -12.65 33.84 -8.16
N ILE A 6 -13.26 33.93 -6.97
CA ILE A 6 -13.92 32.83 -6.27
C ILE A 6 -15.40 32.86 -6.62
N ILE A 7 -15.90 31.85 -7.29
CA ILE A 7 -17.27 31.75 -7.81
C ILE A 7 -18.08 30.84 -6.91
N VAL A 8 -19.11 31.40 -6.25
CA VAL A 8 -19.94 30.69 -5.27
C VAL A 8 -21.42 30.81 -5.63
N PRO A 9 -22.05 29.75 -6.14
CA PRO A 9 -23.50 29.69 -6.35
C PRO A 9 -24.25 29.53 -5.03
N PHE A 10 -25.35 30.25 -4.85
CA PHE A 10 -26.25 30.17 -3.72
C PHE A 10 -27.69 29.86 -4.18
N PHE A 11 -28.21 28.74 -3.74
CA PHE A 11 -29.61 28.35 -3.92
C PHE A 11 -30.26 28.06 -2.55
N ASN A 12 -29.82 27.01 -1.88
CA ASN A 12 -30.20 26.61 -0.54
C ASN A 12 -28.97 26.52 0.36
N GLY A 13 -29.15 26.21 1.65
CA GLY A 13 -28.01 26.04 2.58
C GLY A 13 -27.64 27.31 3.33
N LEU A 14 -28.64 28.14 3.67
CA LEU A 14 -28.48 29.34 4.50
C LEU A 14 -27.64 29.08 5.76
N MET A 15 -27.83 27.91 6.40
CA MET A 15 -27.11 27.52 7.61
C MET A 15 -25.60 27.31 7.39
N TYR A 16 -25.15 27.09 6.16
CA TYR A 16 -23.76 26.82 5.82
C TYR A 16 -23.04 28.05 5.22
N ALA A 17 -23.81 29.02 4.72
CA ALA A 17 -23.29 30.20 4.02
C ALA A 17 -22.26 30.97 4.84
N LYS A 18 -22.44 31.04 6.18
CA LYS A 18 -21.49 31.70 7.09
C LYS A 18 -20.14 30.97 7.13
N ASP A 19 -20.12 29.67 7.33
CA ASP A 19 -18.87 28.88 7.34
C ASP A 19 -18.11 28.98 6.01
N CYS A 20 -18.85 28.97 4.89
CA CYS A 20 -18.31 29.16 3.57
C CYS A 20 -17.58 30.52 3.44
N LEU A 21 -18.29 31.62 3.72
CA LEU A 21 -17.74 32.97 3.58
C LEU A 21 -16.63 33.29 4.60
N ASP A 22 -16.77 32.85 5.86
CA ASP A 22 -15.72 32.94 6.87
C ASP A 22 -14.44 32.23 6.41
N SER A 23 -14.58 31.08 5.78
CA SER A 23 -13.43 30.32 5.28
C SER A 23 -12.71 31.03 4.14
N ILE A 24 -13.45 31.76 3.29
CA ILE A 24 -12.85 32.56 2.18
C ILE A 24 -12.05 33.75 2.72
N MET A 25 -12.44 34.35 3.84
CA MET A 25 -11.67 35.43 4.46
C MET A 25 -10.31 34.99 5.01
N ASP A 26 -10.14 33.72 5.31
CA ASP A 26 -8.95 33.16 5.96
C ASP A 26 -8.00 32.45 4.98
N GLN A 27 -7.79 33.07 3.79
CA GLN A 27 -7.03 32.43 2.71
C GLN A 27 -5.63 33.00 2.48
N GLY A 28 -5.15 33.88 3.37
CA GLY A 28 -3.81 34.46 3.27
C GLY A 28 -3.64 35.42 2.10
N LEU A 29 -4.73 35.93 1.52
CA LEU A 29 -4.75 36.90 0.43
C LEU A 29 -5.29 38.24 0.93
N ALA A 30 -4.71 39.35 0.47
CA ALA A 30 -5.25 40.68 0.73
C ALA A 30 -6.56 40.87 -0.06
N PHE A 31 -7.47 41.71 0.44
CA PHE A 31 -8.78 41.97 -0.20
C PHE A 31 -8.66 42.50 -1.64
N GLU A 32 -7.58 43.20 -1.96
CA GLU A 32 -7.30 43.71 -3.30
C GLU A 32 -6.84 42.59 -4.28
N GLU A 33 -6.43 41.45 -3.76
CA GLU A 33 -5.86 40.35 -4.54
C GLU A 33 -6.90 39.36 -5.05
N TYR A 34 -8.11 39.37 -4.48
CA TYR A 34 -9.19 38.46 -4.90
C TYR A 34 -10.54 39.16 -5.04
N GLU A 35 -11.50 38.48 -5.57
CA GLU A 35 -12.93 38.82 -5.53
C GLU A 35 -13.75 37.59 -5.26
N VAL A 36 -14.92 37.77 -4.65
CA VAL A 36 -15.92 36.73 -4.42
C VAL A 36 -17.14 37.06 -5.24
N ILE A 37 -17.48 36.20 -6.20
CA ILE A 37 -18.65 36.35 -7.05
C ILE A 37 -19.75 35.44 -6.51
N CYS A 38 -20.66 36.03 -5.75
CA CYS A 38 -21.80 35.35 -5.16
C CYS A 38 -22.99 35.39 -6.12
N LEU A 39 -23.56 34.25 -6.45
CA LEU A 39 -24.57 34.08 -7.49
C LEU A 39 -25.83 33.46 -6.90
N GLY A 40 -26.86 34.29 -6.67
CA GLY A 40 -28.14 33.88 -6.10
C GLY A 40 -29.04 33.24 -7.17
N ASP A 41 -29.12 31.91 -7.19
CA ASP A 41 -29.98 31.14 -8.11
C ASP A 41 -31.32 30.81 -7.42
N ALA A 42 -32.26 31.75 -7.41
CA ALA A 42 -33.45 31.72 -6.56
C ALA A 42 -33.13 31.42 -5.11
N PRO A 43 -32.25 32.24 -4.46
CA PRO A 43 -31.65 31.91 -3.20
C PRO A 43 -32.66 31.88 -2.06
N GLU A 44 -32.39 31.05 -1.06
CA GLU A 44 -33.13 30.95 0.19
C GLU A 44 -33.19 32.31 0.91
N GLU A 45 -34.35 32.64 1.51
CA GLU A 45 -34.53 33.91 2.22
C GLU A 45 -33.47 34.07 3.33
N GLY A 46 -32.83 35.23 3.39
CA GLY A 46 -31.76 35.54 4.36
C GLY A 46 -30.33 35.40 3.80
N ILE A 47 -30.09 34.72 2.68
CA ILE A 47 -28.75 34.60 2.07
C ILE A 47 -28.22 35.98 1.68
N VAL A 48 -29.07 36.84 1.10
CA VAL A 48 -28.69 38.22 0.73
C VAL A 48 -28.15 38.98 1.94
N THR A 49 -28.84 38.93 3.06
CA THR A 49 -28.43 39.61 4.29
C THR A 49 -27.07 39.12 4.81
N ILE A 50 -26.80 37.80 4.68
CA ILE A 50 -25.49 37.27 5.04
C ILE A 50 -24.43 37.85 4.12
N ILE A 51 -24.61 37.85 2.81
CA ILE A 51 -23.67 38.38 1.82
C ILE A 51 -23.39 39.87 2.07
N GLU A 52 -24.42 40.67 2.28
CA GLU A 52 -24.29 42.12 2.61
C GLU A 52 -23.46 42.37 3.89
N ASN A 53 -23.59 41.47 4.89
CA ASN A 53 -22.77 41.58 6.10
C ASN A 53 -21.27 41.40 5.81
N TYR A 54 -20.89 40.49 4.91
CA TYR A 54 -19.49 40.30 4.52
C TYR A 54 -18.97 41.43 3.62
N GLU A 55 -19.80 42.02 2.76
CA GLU A 55 -19.48 43.23 2.04
C GLU A 55 -19.17 44.40 3.00
N ASN A 56 -20.02 44.57 4.03
CA ASN A 56 -19.81 45.55 5.09
C ASN A 56 -18.54 45.30 5.93
N LEU A 57 -18.06 44.08 6.03
CA LEU A 57 -16.78 43.73 6.66
C LEU A 57 -15.57 44.00 5.74
N GLY A 58 -15.80 44.47 4.51
CA GLY A 58 -14.79 44.82 3.54
C GLY A 58 -14.38 43.69 2.60
N MET A 59 -15.06 42.54 2.65
CA MET A 59 -14.84 41.47 1.68
C MET A 59 -15.21 41.93 0.29
N PRO A 60 -14.34 41.69 -0.74
CA PRO A 60 -14.59 42.18 -2.10
C PRO A 60 -15.65 41.33 -2.83
N VAL A 61 -16.89 41.43 -2.38
CA VAL A 61 -18.03 40.67 -2.91
C VAL A 61 -18.66 41.37 -4.11
N ARG A 62 -19.01 40.59 -5.12
CA ARG A 62 -19.88 41.02 -6.24
C ARG A 62 -21.09 40.06 -6.24
N TYR A 63 -22.27 40.61 -5.95
CA TYR A 63 -23.50 39.80 -5.84
C TYR A 63 -24.44 40.07 -7.01
N VAL A 64 -24.94 38.99 -7.61
CA VAL A 64 -26.01 39.01 -8.63
C VAL A 64 -26.99 37.89 -8.33
N GLN A 65 -28.30 38.16 -8.50
CA GLN A 65 -29.33 37.13 -8.30
C GLN A 65 -30.38 37.16 -9.43
N TRP A 66 -31.03 36.04 -9.55
CA TRP A 66 -32.27 35.85 -10.36
C TRP A 66 -33.27 35.04 -9.57
N PHE A 67 -34.57 35.14 -9.91
CA PHE A 67 -35.66 34.65 -9.12
C PHE A 67 -36.17 33.26 -9.56
N GLU A 68 -35.66 32.73 -10.66
CA GLU A 68 -35.98 31.39 -11.18
C GLU A 68 -34.73 30.51 -11.05
N ASN A 69 -34.87 29.31 -10.52
CA ASN A 69 -33.74 28.36 -10.43
C ASN A 69 -33.32 27.93 -11.85
N LYS A 70 -32.14 28.33 -12.26
CA LYS A 70 -31.51 28.00 -13.55
C LYS A 70 -30.43 26.94 -13.44
N GLY A 71 -30.09 26.53 -12.22
CA GLY A 71 -29.14 25.49 -11.92
C GLY A 71 -27.70 25.99 -11.72
N THR A 72 -26.95 25.15 -11.00
CA THR A 72 -25.57 25.46 -10.58
C THR A 72 -24.65 25.75 -11.76
N TYR A 73 -24.79 25.07 -12.88
CA TYR A 73 -23.92 25.23 -14.05
C TYR A 73 -24.16 26.54 -14.79
N PHE A 74 -25.40 26.98 -14.87
CA PHE A 74 -25.72 28.34 -15.34
C PHE A 74 -25.10 29.39 -14.43
N ALA A 75 -25.25 29.23 -13.12
CA ALA A 75 -24.64 30.15 -12.15
C ALA A 75 -23.11 30.21 -12.29
N ARG A 76 -22.44 29.06 -12.37
CA ARG A 76 -20.99 28.98 -12.56
C ARG A 76 -20.53 29.65 -13.86
N ASN A 77 -21.26 29.47 -14.97
CA ASN A 77 -20.96 30.18 -16.24
C ASN A 77 -21.11 31.69 -16.10
N LYS A 78 -22.16 32.16 -15.40
CA LYS A 78 -22.33 33.60 -15.10
C LYS A 78 -21.19 34.13 -14.25
N GLY A 79 -20.70 33.37 -13.30
CA GLY A 79 -19.53 33.72 -12.52
C GLY A 79 -18.27 33.83 -13.39
N LEU A 80 -18.08 32.94 -14.35
CA LEU A 80 -17.00 33.01 -15.33
C LEU A 80 -17.07 34.27 -16.20
N ASP A 81 -18.28 34.67 -16.64
CA ASP A 81 -18.47 35.89 -17.43
C ASP A 81 -18.12 37.17 -16.63
N MET A 82 -18.23 37.10 -15.31
CA MET A 82 -17.98 38.22 -14.40
C MET A 82 -16.54 38.25 -13.85
N ALA A 83 -15.80 37.15 -13.95
CA ALA A 83 -14.49 37.00 -13.36
C ALA A 83 -13.44 37.95 -13.95
N GLU A 84 -12.70 38.64 -13.09
CA GLU A 84 -11.62 39.57 -13.44
C GLU A 84 -10.23 39.10 -13.00
N GLY A 85 -10.21 38.05 -12.14
CA GLY A 85 -8.99 37.42 -11.62
C GLY A 85 -8.17 36.75 -12.71
N GLU A 86 -6.86 36.65 -12.47
CA GLU A 86 -5.95 35.87 -13.31
C GLU A 86 -6.35 34.40 -13.33
N TYR A 87 -6.77 33.90 -12.17
CA TYR A 87 -7.28 32.52 -11.96
C TYR A 87 -8.74 32.55 -11.53
N VAL A 88 -9.45 31.44 -11.76
CA VAL A 88 -10.80 31.18 -11.23
C VAL A 88 -10.79 29.98 -10.31
N TYR A 89 -11.66 30.02 -9.30
CA TYR A 89 -11.85 28.99 -8.31
C TYR A 89 -13.35 28.79 -8.06
N PHE A 90 -13.83 27.54 -8.13
CA PHE A 90 -15.23 27.19 -7.87
C PHE A 90 -15.39 26.60 -6.48
N MET A 91 -16.41 27.04 -5.77
CA MET A 91 -16.75 26.58 -4.44
C MET A 91 -18.26 26.46 -4.28
N ASP A 92 -18.73 25.40 -3.62
CA ASP A 92 -20.15 25.29 -3.26
C ASP A 92 -20.39 25.99 -1.90
N ASN A 93 -21.60 26.56 -1.74
CA ASN A 93 -21.93 27.37 -0.56
C ASN A 93 -22.08 26.59 0.76
N ASP A 94 -22.07 25.26 0.70
CA ASP A 94 -22.14 24.37 1.85
C ASP A 94 -20.76 23.82 2.27
N ASP A 95 -19.72 24.08 1.47
CA ASP A 95 -18.35 23.66 1.76
C ASP A 95 -17.56 24.75 2.50
N TYR A 96 -16.39 24.41 3.02
CA TYR A 96 -15.47 25.36 3.61
C TYR A 96 -14.01 25.01 3.33
N LEU A 97 -13.15 26.02 3.34
CA LEU A 97 -11.73 25.91 3.07
C LEU A 97 -10.94 25.84 4.38
N MET A 98 -9.87 25.06 4.38
CA MET A 98 -8.85 25.20 5.43
C MET A 98 -8.08 26.50 5.25
N PRO A 99 -7.57 27.12 6.36
CA PRO A 99 -6.83 28.37 6.30
C PRO A 99 -5.67 28.32 5.30
N GLY A 100 -5.58 29.32 4.44
CA GLY A 100 -4.52 29.46 3.45
C GLY A 100 -4.63 28.58 2.20
N CYS A 101 -5.69 27.79 2.03
CA CYS A 101 -5.88 26.89 0.87
C CYS A 101 -5.71 27.60 -0.48
N ILE A 102 -6.46 28.67 -0.73
CA ILE A 102 -6.38 29.41 -2.02
C ILE A 102 -5.03 30.12 -2.16
N GLY A 103 -4.50 30.69 -1.07
CA GLY A 103 -3.16 31.31 -1.07
C GLY A 103 -2.10 30.32 -1.54
N ARG A 104 -2.15 29.10 -1.01
CA ARG A 104 -1.23 28.01 -1.37
C ARG A 104 -1.36 27.56 -2.83
N LEU A 105 -2.60 27.45 -3.34
CA LEU A 105 -2.84 27.16 -4.75
C LEU A 105 -2.26 28.24 -5.66
N VAL A 106 -2.43 29.54 -5.30
CA VAL A 106 -1.90 30.68 -6.05
C VAL A 106 -0.38 30.71 -6.03
N GLU A 107 0.25 30.38 -4.91
CA GLU A 107 1.72 30.26 -4.82
C GLU A 107 2.25 29.19 -5.77
N CYS A 108 1.67 28.00 -5.72
CA CYS A 108 2.03 26.90 -6.60
C CYS A 108 1.82 27.25 -8.09
N ALA A 109 0.69 27.90 -8.42
CA ALA A 109 0.40 28.33 -9.79
C ALA A 109 1.44 29.31 -10.34
N LYS A 110 1.87 30.27 -9.51
CA LYS A 110 2.84 31.32 -9.93
C LYS A 110 4.26 30.81 -10.03
N ALA A 111 4.66 29.85 -9.18
CA ALA A 111 6.00 29.29 -9.19
C ALA A 111 6.35 28.62 -10.53
N ASP A 112 5.34 28.01 -11.18
CA ASP A 112 5.51 27.18 -12.38
C ASP A 112 4.71 27.67 -13.60
N ASP A 113 4.09 28.86 -13.54
CA ASP A 113 3.13 29.39 -14.53
C ASP A 113 2.07 28.35 -14.92
N ALA A 114 1.51 27.69 -13.90
CA ALA A 114 0.62 26.57 -14.08
C ALA A 114 -0.76 26.98 -14.60
N LEU A 115 -1.27 26.28 -15.60
CA LEU A 115 -2.63 26.47 -16.12
C LEU A 115 -3.69 25.91 -15.19
N VAL A 116 -3.38 24.82 -14.46
CA VAL A 116 -4.28 24.17 -13.53
C VAL A 116 -3.49 23.70 -12.31
N VAL A 117 -3.97 24.04 -11.11
CA VAL A 117 -3.44 23.54 -9.82
C VAL A 117 -4.58 22.93 -9.05
N ARG A 118 -4.35 21.76 -8.46
CA ARG A 118 -5.31 21.01 -7.64
C ARG A 118 -4.84 20.91 -6.19
N GLY A 119 -5.76 21.09 -5.25
CA GLY A 119 -5.58 20.71 -3.84
C GLY A 119 -6.36 19.46 -3.46
N ASP A 120 -6.33 19.10 -2.17
CA ASP A 120 -7.07 17.99 -1.59
C ASP A 120 -8.53 18.32 -1.32
N ILE A 121 -9.41 17.31 -1.40
CA ILE A 121 -10.81 17.39 -0.98
C ILE A 121 -11.04 16.36 0.12
N VAL A 122 -11.51 16.84 1.27
CA VAL A 122 -11.85 16.00 2.42
C VAL A 122 -13.34 16.05 2.69
N SER A 123 -14.02 14.90 2.67
CA SER A 123 -15.44 14.81 3.01
C SER A 123 -15.63 14.74 4.52
N THR A 124 -16.46 15.62 5.10
CA THR A 124 -16.70 15.68 6.55
C THR A 124 -18.17 16.00 6.87
N ASP A 125 -18.66 15.53 8.01
CA ASP A 125 -19.92 15.91 8.64
C ASP A 125 -19.77 16.97 9.74
N LYS A 126 -18.52 17.41 9.99
CA LYS A 126 -18.20 18.39 11.03
C LYS A 126 -18.32 19.82 10.53
N GLU A 127 -18.65 20.72 11.44
CA GLU A 127 -18.59 22.17 11.22
C GLU A 127 -17.13 22.65 11.19
N ARG A 128 -16.88 23.80 10.56
CA ARG A 128 -15.54 24.36 10.35
C ARG A 128 -14.74 24.44 11.67
N ASP A 129 -15.32 24.95 12.72
CA ASP A 129 -14.63 25.18 14.01
C ASP A 129 -14.33 23.89 14.78
N SER A 130 -15.01 22.79 14.46
CA SER A 130 -14.84 21.48 15.09
C SER A 130 -13.99 20.49 14.28
N PHE A 131 -13.62 20.84 13.06
CA PHE A 131 -12.87 19.97 12.17
C PHE A 131 -11.35 20.12 12.36
N SER A 132 -10.64 18.99 12.34
CA SER A 132 -9.19 18.94 12.29
C SER A 132 -8.75 17.97 11.19
N LEU A 133 -7.70 18.33 10.43
CA LEU A 133 -7.11 17.44 9.41
C LEU A 133 -6.66 16.09 9.97
N LYS A 134 -6.40 15.99 11.28
CA LYS A 134 -6.11 14.71 11.97
C LYS A 134 -7.29 13.75 11.99
N ASP A 135 -8.50 14.26 11.78
CA ASP A 135 -9.75 13.49 11.73
C ASP A 135 -10.08 13.04 10.30
N ALA A 136 -9.33 13.50 9.31
CA ALA A 136 -9.55 13.15 7.91
C ALA A 136 -9.19 11.68 7.65
N ASP A 137 -10.14 10.93 7.11
CA ASP A 137 -9.96 9.51 6.71
C ASP A 137 -9.48 9.40 5.24
N THR A 138 -8.57 10.30 4.85
CA THR A 138 -8.06 10.41 3.48
C THR A 138 -6.55 10.58 3.47
N ASN A 139 -5.91 10.04 2.44
CA ASN A 139 -4.50 10.29 2.15
C ASN A 139 -4.36 11.69 1.54
N LEU A 140 -3.90 12.64 2.34
CA LEU A 140 -3.64 14.00 1.87
C LEU A 140 -2.36 14.07 1.04
N ILE A 141 -2.31 15.04 0.13
CA ILE A 141 -1.12 15.40 -0.62
C ILE A 141 -0.05 15.90 0.37
N THR A 142 1.14 15.30 0.35
CA THR A 142 2.22 15.60 1.30
C THR A 142 3.34 16.45 0.73
N GLU A 143 3.36 16.66 -0.57
CA GLU A 143 4.36 17.47 -1.29
C GLU A 143 3.80 17.99 -2.61
N ASP A 144 4.28 19.15 -3.07
CA ASP A 144 3.92 19.67 -4.38
C ASP A 144 4.48 18.80 -5.50
N LYS A 145 3.65 18.52 -6.50
CA LYS A 145 4.04 17.67 -7.63
C LYS A 145 3.50 18.20 -8.94
N LYS A 146 4.30 18.03 -10.00
CA LYS A 146 3.80 18.14 -11.36
C LYS A 146 3.03 16.88 -11.72
N GLY A 147 1.76 17.05 -12.08
CA GLY A 147 0.86 15.95 -12.40
C GLY A 147 1.07 15.39 -13.81
N ASN A 148 0.89 14.09 -13.93
CA ASN A 148 0.80 13.35 -15.17
C ASN A 148 -0.42 12.43 -15.15
N ASP A 149 -0.66 11.65 -16.23
CA ASP A 149 -1.83 10.75 -16.33
C ASP A 149 -1.96 9.71 -15.20
N ALA A 150 -0.86 9.33 -14.56
CA ALA A 150 -0.90 8.39 -13.44
C ALA A 150 -1.50 9.04 -12.18
N LEU A 151 -1.19 10.32 -11.93
CA LEU A 151 -1.78 11.10 -10.83
C LEU A 151 -3.26 11.44 -11.10
N LEU A 152 -3.64 11.72 -12.34
CA LEU A 152 -5.06 11.96 -12.69
C LEU A 152 -5.96 10.78 -12.34
N SER A 153 -5.49 9.54 -12.53
CA SER A 153 -6.29 8.36 -12.21
C SER A 153 -6.57 8.25 -10.70
N VAL A 154 -5.64 8.69 -9.86
CA VAL A 154 -5.81 8.69 -8.39
C VAL A 154 -6.80 9.77 -7.95
N PHE A 155 -6.73 10.98 -8.53
CA PHE A 155 -7.60 12.08 -8.13
C PHE A 155 -9.05 11.93 -8.57
N PHE A 156 -9.30 11.24 -9.67
CA PHE A 156 -10.66 10.98 -10.17
C PHE A 156 -11.16 9.57 -9.85
N GLU A 157 -10.51 8.87 -8.91
CA GLU A 157 -10.95 7.51 -8.54
C GLU A 157 -12.39 7.46 -8.03
N ASN A 158 -12.86 8.50 -7.35
CA ASN A 158 -14.16 8.51 -6.72
C ASN A 158 -15.12 9.58 -7.26
N GLU A 159 -14.62 10.71 -7.79
CA GLU A 159 -15.45 11.84 -8.22
C GLU A 159 -14.72 12.69 -9.28
N ILE A 160 -15.41 13.08 -10.35
CA ILE A 160 -14.95 14.12 -11.27
C ILE A 160 -15.63 15.42 -10.85
N THR A 161 -14.84 16.41 -10.44
CA THR A 161 -15.33 17.67 -9.91
C THR A 161 -14.41 18.82 -10.23
N VAL A 162 -14.95 20.04 -10.34
CA VAL A 162 -14.21 21.29 -10.45
C VAL A 162 -13.77 21.85 -9.10
N LEU A 163 -14.24 21.27 -7.99
CA LEU A 163 -13.93 21.72 -6.65
C LEU A 163 -12.43 21.55 -6.36
N ASN A 164 -11.90 22.53 -5.63
CA ASN A 164 -10.49 22.64 -5.27
C ASN A 164 -9.52 22.62 -6.49
N LEU A 165 -9.97 23.20 -7.61
CA LEU A 165 -9.14 23.50 -8.77
C LEU A 165 -8.96 25.00 -8.90
N LEU A 166 -7.71 25.46 -8.95
CA LEU A 166 -7.36 26.82 -9.40
C LEU A 166 -7.01 26.76 -10.88
N ILE A 167 -7.74 27.49 -11.72
CA ILE A 167 -7.66 27.39 -13.18
C ILE A 167 -7.34 28.75 -13.77
N LYS A 168 -6.35 28.83 -14.66
CA LYS A 168 -6.00 30.07 -15.36
C LYS A 168 -7.18 30.50 -16.25
N ARG A 169 -7.77 31.67 -15.98
CA ARG A 169 -8.99 32.16 -16.64
C ARG A 169 -8.84 32.26 -18.15
N GLU A 170 -7.72 32.83 -18.62
CA GLU A 170 -7.43 32.97 -20.05
C GLU A 170 -7.44 31.61 -20.78
N HIS A 171 -7.00 30.53 -20.12
CA HIS A 171 -7.02 29.18 -20.69
C HIS A 171 -8.43 28.67 -20.93
N LEU A 172 -9.36 28.95 -20.00
CA LEU A 172 -10.79 28.61 -20.16
C LEU A 172 -11.43 29.37 -21.31
N GLU A 173 -11.11 30.66 -21.43
CA GLU A 173 -11.61 31.53 -22.50
C GLU A 173 -11.09 31.11 -23.87
N HIS A 174 -9.77 30.89 -23.98
CA HIS A 174 -9.11 30.52 -25.24
C HIS A 174 -9.64 29.16 -25.79
N ASN A 175 -9.91 28.20 -24.90
CA ASN A 175 -10.39 26.87 -25.28
C ASN A 175 -11.92 26.76 -25.25
N ASN A 176 -12.63 27.85 -25.00
CA ASN A 176 -14.11 27.89 -24.86
C ASN A 176 -14.62 26.77 -23.93
N ILE A 177 -14.02 26.69 -22.71
CA ILE A 177 -14.41 25.72 -21.69
C ILE A 177 -15.49 26.33 -20.83
N ARG A 178 -16.70 25.78 -20.90
CA ARG A 178 -17.90 26.19 -20.16
C ARG A 178 -18.67 24.97 -19.70
N PHE A 179 -19.51 25.13 -18.68
CA PHE A 179 -20.43 24.11 -18.25
C PHE A 179 -21.63 23.98 -19.20
N SER A 180 -22.20 22.80 -19.30
CA SER A 180 -23.45 22.55 -20.02
C SER A 180 -24.64 23.04 -19.17
N GLU A 181 -25.39 24.01 -19.64
CA GLU A 181 -26.50 24.62 -18.88
C GLU A 181 -27.83 23.83 -18.97
N ASP A 182 -27.92 22.91 -19.93
CA ASP A 182 -29.06 22.01 -20.12
C ASP A 182 -29.03 20.76 -19.24
N ILE A 183 -28.12 20.71 -18.27
CA ILE A 183 -27.83 19.58 -17.39
C ILE A 183 -28.03 19.99 -15.93
N LYS A 184 -28.70 19.13 -15.16
CA LYS A 184 -28.83 19.30 -13.70
C LYS A 184 -27.81 18.49 -12.92
N PHE A 185 -27.53 17.28 -13.37
CA PHE A 185 -26.58 16.36 -12.74
C PHE A 185 -25.35 16.15 -13.63
N PHE A 186 -24.20 15.85 -13.05
CA PHE A 186 -22.95 15.48 -13.74
C PHE A 186 -22.31 16.53 -14.66
N GLY A 187 -22.71 17.80 -14.63
CA GLY A 187 -22.19 18.83 -15.54
C GLY A 187 -20.70 19.18 -15.35
N ASP A 188 -20.07 18.70 -14.26
CA ASP A 188 -18.62 18.78 -14.10
C ASP A 188 -17.88 17.84 -15.08
N MET A 189 -18.54 16.78 -15.58
CA MET A 189 -17.88 15.70 -16.31
C MET A 189 -17.29 16.18 -17.65
N GLU A 190 -18.07 16.85 -18.47
CA GLU A 190 -17.58 17.41 -19.74
C GLU A 190 -16.55 18.52 -19.49
N PHE A 191 -16.85 19.47 -18.61
CA PHE A 191 -15.97 20.58 -18.28
C PHE A 191 -14.57 20.12 -17.87
N VAL A 192 -14.50 19.21 -16.89
CA VAL A 192 -13.23 18.71 -16.35
C VAL A 192 -12.48 17.88 -17.40
N MET A 193 -13.18 17.04 -18.18
CA MET A 193 -12.51 16.27 -19.23
C MET A 193 -11.94 17.17 -20.32
N LYS A 194 -12.67 18.20 -20.74
CA LYS A 194 -12.20 19.19 -21.71
C LYS A 194 -11.00 19.96 -21.18
N LEU A 195 -11.04 20.40 -19.91
CA LEU A 195 -9.97 21.11 -19.25
C LEU A 195 -8.69 20.26 -19.21
N PHE A 196 -8.75 19.07 -18.63
CA PHE A 196 -7.56 18.23 -18.46
C PHE A 196 -7.02 17.66 -19.78
N CYS A 197 -7.84 17.54 -20.82
CA CYS A 197 -7.37 17.16 -22.14
C CYS A 197 -6.78 18.32 -22.95
N SER A 198 -6.94 19.57 -22.50
CA SER A 198 -6.38 20.76 -23.11
C SER A 198 -5.05 21.23 -22.49
N VAL A 199 -4.56 20.56 -21.46
CA VAL A 199 -3.29 20.86 -20.79
C VAL A 199 -2.32 19.68 -20.88
N ASP A 200 -1.03 19.98 -21.09
CA ASP A 200 0.02 18.96 -21.13
C ASP A 200 0.40 18.47 -19.71
N SER A 201 0.27 19.33 -18.72
CA SER A 201 0.54 19.04 -17.32
C SER A 201 -0.30 19.92 -16.41
N TYR A 202 -0.54 19.45 -15.19
CA TYR A 202 -1.17 20.19 -14.12
C TYR A 202 -0.33 20.02 -12.85
N TYR A 203 -0.61 20.83 -11.84
CA TYR A 203 0.13 20.80 -10.58
C TYR A 203 -0.78 20.39 -9.44
N VAL A 204 -0.16 19.81 -8.42
CA VAL A 204 -0.82 19.39 -7.19
C VAL A 204 -0.14 20.07 -6.04
N ALA A 205 -0.90 20.87 -5.27
CA ALA A 205 -0.38 21.60 -4.12
C ALA A 205 -0.68 20.85 -2.82
N HIS A 206 0.34 20.65 -1.97
CA HIS A 206 0.13 20.16 -0.62
C HIS A 206 -0.41 21.28 0.29
N ASP A 207 -1.06 20.90 1.39
CA ASP A 207 -1.68 21.81 2.36
C ASP A 207 -2.81 22.70 1.82
N ALA A 208 -3.25 22.48 0.59
CA ALA A 208 -4.39 23.18 0.00
C ALA A 208 -5.64 22.30 0.09
N VAL A 209 -6.42 22.42 1.16
CA VAL A 209 -7.53 21.50 1.48
C VAL A 209 -8.88 22.20 1.46
N LEU A 210 -9.83 21.65 0.67
CA LEU A 210 -11.25 21.95 0.71
C LEU A 210 -11.98 20.86 1.50
N CYS A 211 -12.82 21.29 2.43
CA CYS A 211 -13.69 20.41 3.22
C CYS A 211 -15.08 20.35 2.58
N LYS A 212 -15.39 19.24 1.91
CA LYS A 212 -16.69 18.98 1.31
C LYS A 212 -17.64 18.44 2.38
N ARG A 213 -18.70 19.18 2.65
CA ARG A 213 -19.67 18.86 3.71
C ARG A 213 -20.60 17.74 3.29
N LYS A 214 -20.72 16.71 4.12
CA LYS A 214 -21.78 15.69 4.00
C LYS A 214 -23.03 16.19 4.70
N ARG A 215 -24.07 16.53 3.94
CA ARG A 215 -25.37 16.90 4.51
C ARG A 215 -26.05 15.65 5.10
N ALA A 216 -26.78 15.82 6.21
CA ALA A 216 -27.52 14.72 6.83
C ALA A 216 -28.58 14.16 5.85
N GLU A 217 -28.67 12.84 5.72
CA GLU A 217 -29.62 12.18 4.80
C GLU A 217 -31.09 12.57 5.04
N ASN A 218 -31.45 12.94 6.27
CA ASN A 218 -32.80 13.36 6.68
C ASN A 218 -32.88 14.88 6.96
N GLY A 219 -31.93 15.68 6.45
CA GLY A 219 -31.88 17.14 6.69
C GLY A 219 -32.90 17.90 5.85
N SER A 220 -33.26 19.11 6.29
CA SER A 220 -34.19 20.02 5.60
C SER A 220 -33.64 20.55 4.26
N SER A 221 -32.35 20.38 3.97
CA SER A 221 -31.68 20.87 2.77
C SER A 221 -30.75 19.77 2.21
N PRO A 222 -31.27 18.80 1.44
CA PRO A 222 -30.46 17.74 0.83
C PRO A 222 -29.51 18.30 -0.24
N SER A 223 -28.36 17.63 -0.45
CA SER A 223 -27.44 17.96 -1.55
C SER A 223 -28.06 17.60 -2.92
N LEU A 224 -27.54 18.19 -4.01
CA LEU A 224 -28.01 17.91 -5.37
C LEU A 224 -28.02 16.40 -5.67
N LEU A 225 -26.98 15.66 -5.27
CA LEU A 225 -26.89 14.21 -5.45
C LEU A 225 -27.85 13.40 -4.56
N GLN A 226 -28.35 13.97 -3.47
CA GLN A 226 -29.39 13.37 -2.62
C GLN A 226 -30.79 13.65 -3.17
N MET A 227 -30.96 14.70 -3.98
CA MET A 227 -32.24 15.12 -4.56
C MET A 227 -32.70 14.30 -5.78
N TYR A 228 -31.89 13.31 -6.22
CA TYR A 228 -32.29 12.54 -7.42
C TYR A 228 -33.53 11.63 -7.20
N ALA A 229 -33.87 11.35 -5.95
CA ALA A 229 -35.09 10.60 -5.62
C ALA A 229 -36.34 11.37 -6.10
N GLY A 230 -37.07 10.80 -7.05
CA GLY A 230 -38.20 11.45 -7.78
C GLY A 230 -37.81 12.14 -9.11
N GLU A 231 -36.51 12.22 -9.42
CA GLU A 231 -35.95 12.78 -10.67
C GLU A 231 -35.03 11.79 -11.41
N GLU A 232 -35.22 10.51 -11.19
CA GLU A 232 -34.33 9.44 -11.62
C GLU A 232 -34.17 9.39 -13.14
N GLN A 233 -35.23 9.71 -13.88
CA GLN A 233 -35.16 9.77 -15.34
C GLN A 233 -34.26 10.90 -15.81
N GLN A 234 -34.31 12.07 -15.17
CA GLN A 234 -33.43 13.20 -15.43
C GLN A 234 -31.98 12.85 -15.06
N TYR A 235 -31.76 12.23 -13.91
CA TYR A 235 -30.45 11.79 -13.46
C TYR A 235 -29.75 10.88 -14.48
N ILE A 236 -30.45 9.85 -15.01
CA ILE A 236 -29.87 8.97 -16.04
C ILE A 236 -29.75 9.68 -17.40
N SER A 237 -30.68 10.55 -17.74
CA SER A 237 -30.62 11.34 -18.97
C SER A 237 -29.37 12.22 -19.00
N ASP A 238 -29.13 12.95 -17.91
CA ASP A 238 -27.98 13.82 -17.76
C ASP A 238 -26.67 13.03 -17.75
N LEU A 239 -26.64 11.92 -17.01
CA LEU A 239 -25.47 11.02 -16.98
C LEU A 239 -25.09 10.54 -18.38
N VAL A 240 -26.05 10.03 -19.14
CA VAL A 240 -25.82 9.49 -20.49
C VAL A 240 -25.42 10.60 -21.46
N THR A 241 -25.98 11.78 -21.30
CA THR A 241 -25.68 12.96 -22.14
C THR A 241 -24.26 13.49 -21.82
N GLU A 242 -23.95 13.74 -20.57
CA GLU A 242 -22.63 14.24 -20.15
C GLU A 242 -21.52 13.22 -20.42
N TYR A 243 -21.75 11.94 -20.14
CA TYR A 243 -20.80 10.90 -20.53
C TYR A 243 -20.57 10.89 -22.05
N GLY A 244 -21.64 11.06 -22.85
CA GLY A 244 -21.55 11.14 -24.30
C GLY A 244 -20.70 12.32 -24.78
N ARG A 245 -20.82 13.48 -24.13
CA ARG A 245 -20.03 14.69 -24.38
C ARG A 245 -18.56 14.51 -23.92
N ALA A 246 -18.37 14.07 -22.69
CA ALA A 246 -17.04 13.96 -22.07
C ALA A 246 -16.13 12.93 -22.73
N ARG A 247 -16.68 11.80 -23.18
CA ARG A 247 -15.90 10.66 -23.74
C ARG A 247 -15.17 10.97 -25.04
N VAL A 248 -15.46 12.06 -25.72
CA VAL A 248 -14.82 12.41 -27.00
C VAL A 248 -13.46 13.12 -26.81
N TYR A 249 -13.21 13.68 -25.62
CA TYR A 249 -11.98 14.44 -25.37
C TYR A 249 -10.76 13.56 -25.10
N PRO A 250 -10.81 12.46 -24.30
CA PRO A 250 -9.63 11.66 -23.98
C PRO A 250 -9.22 10.70 -25.10
N VAL A 251 -9.15 11.17 -26.34
CA VAL A 251 -8.69 10.39 -27.49
C VAL A 251 -7.23 9.96 -27.24
N ASN A 252 -6.98 8.65 -27.31
CA ASN A 252 -5.68 8.02 -27.01
C ASN A 252 -5.20 8.13 -25.55
N GLN A 253 -6.08 8.44 -24.62
CA GLN A 253 -5.77 8.56 -23.19
C GLN A 253 -6.66 7.62 -22.34
N PRO A 254 -6.41 6.29 -22.38
CA PRO A 254 -7.33 5.28 -21.80
C PRO A 254 -7.52 5.46 -20.28
N LYS A 255 -6.51 5.93 -19.55
CA LYS A 255 -6.62 6.15 -18.10
C LYS A 255 -7.63 7.24 -17.75
N ARG A 256 -7.68 8.33 -18.53
CA ARG A 256 -8.67 9.41 -18.34
C ARG A 256 -10.09 8.93 -18.66
N LEU A 257 -10.22 8.12 -19.72
CA LEU A 257 -11.50 7.51 -20.08
C LEU A 257 -12.02 6.55 -18.98
N ASN A 258 -11.14 5.82 -18.32
CA ASN A 258 -11.51 4.89 -17.26
C ASN A 258 -12.22 5.58 -16.07
N SER A 259 -11.86 6.82 -15.75
CA SER A 259 -12.51 7.57 -14.67
C SER A 259 -13.99 7.82 -14.96
N ILE A 260 -14.32 8.32 -16.15
CA ILE A 260 -15.74 8.51 -16.52
C ILE A 260 -16.47 7.20 -16.78
N ASN A 261 -15.78 6.15 -17.29
CA ASN A 261 -16.34 4.82 -17.43
C ASN A 261 -16.79 4.25 -16.08
N ARG A 262 -16.02 4.50 -15.03
CA ARG A 262 -16.36 4.09 -13.67
C ARG A 262 -17.59 4.83 -13.15
N ILE A 263 -17.61 6.17 -13.27
CA ILE A 263 -18.76 6.99 -12.84
C ILE A 263 -20.06 6.54 -13.54
N LEU A 264 -20.01 6.29 -14.85
CA LEU A 264 -21.15 5.76 -15.58
C LEU A 264 -21.64 4.43 -14.99
N CYS A 265 -20.72 3.49 -14.75
CA CYS A 265 -21.07 2.17 -14.23
C CYS A 265 -21.61 2.25 -12.80
N ASP A 266 -20.99 3.05 -11.92
CA ASP A 266 -21.41 3.24 -10.52
C ASP A 266 -22.81 3.86 -10.42
N ALA A 267 -23.10 4.90 -11.23
CA ALA A 267 -24.40 5.54 -11.27
C ALA A 267 -25.50 4.60 -11.80
N VAL A 268 -25.18 3.79 -12.82
CA VAL A 268 -26.11 2.78 -13.33
C VAL A 268 -26.39 1.67 -12.31
N LEU A 269 -25.38 1.22 -11.58
CA LEU A 269 -25.58 0.24 -10.49
C LEU A 269 -26.46 0.82 -9.38
N LYS A 270 -26.28 2.10 -9.02
CA LYS A 270 -27.10 2.79 -8.04
C LYS A 270 -28.58 2.83 -8.46
N VAL A 271 -28.85 3.21 -9.70
CA VAL A 271 -30.22 3.26 -10.24
C VAL A 271 -30.88 1.88 -10.27
N LEU A 272 -30.14 0.83 -10.61
CA LEU A 272 -30.64 -0.55 -10.57
C LEU A 272 -30.93 -1.01 -9.14
N ASP A 273 -30.15 -0.56 -8.18
CA ASP A 273 -30.29 -0.88 -6.77
C ASP A 273 -31.59 -0.29 -6.19
N ASP A 274 -31.88 0.94 -6.54
CA ASP A 274 -33.09 1.66 -6.12
C ASP A 274 -34.38 1.18 -6.85
N ASN A 275 -34.29 0.13 -7.69
CA ASN A 275 -35.40 -0.46 -8.48
C ASN A 275 -36.15 0.56 -9.34
N ILE A 276 -35.46 1.51 -9.93
CA ILE A 276 -36.02 2.61 -10.67
C ILE A 276 -36.48 2.15 -12.08
N SER A 277 -37.72 2.48 -12.45
CA SER A 277 -38.23 2.28 -13.81
C SER A 277 -37.85 3.46 -14.69
N ILE A 278 -37.19 3.19 -15.81
CA ILE A 278 -36.91 4.18 -16.85
C ILE A 278 -37.78 3.87 -18.05
N ASP A 279 -38.68 4.81 -18.40
CA ASP A 279 -39.65 4.61 -19.46
C ASP A 279 -39.13 4.98 -20.86
N ASP A 280 -38.06 5.77 -20.95
CA ASP A 280 -37.43 6.18 -22.21
C ASP A 280 -36.58 5.05 -22.81
N LYS A 281 -37.09 4.42 -23.87
CA LYS A 281 -36.43 3.32 -24.58
C LYS A 281 -35.13 3.76 -25.29
N GLU A 282 -35.09 4.97 -25.83
CA GLU A 282 -33.92 5.48 -26.55
C GLU A 282 -32.77 5.75 -25.56
N LEU A 283 -33.09 6.36 -24.42
CA LEU A 283 -32.16 6.57 -23.31
C LEU A 283 -31.56 5.25 -22.81
N LEU A 284 -32.41 4.23 -22.61
CA LEU A 284 -31.97 2.88 -22.21
C LEU A 284 -31.04 2.24 -23.24
N ILE A 285 -31.30 2.44 -24.54
CA ILE A 285 -30.46 1.92 -25.61
C ILE A 285 -29.10 2.61 -25.59
N ARG A 286 -29.04 3.93 -25.47
CA ARG A 286 -27.79 4.71 -25.36
C ARG A 286 -27.01 4.30 -24.14
N CYS A 287 -27.62 4.23 -22.96
CA CYS A 287 -27.03 3.76 -21.71
C CYS A 287 -26.41 2.36 -21.88
N SER A 288 -27.16 1.41 -22.45
CA SER A 288 -26.65 0.04 -22.66
C SER A 288 -25.43 -0.03 -23.58
N ILE A 289 -25.38 0.80 -24.63
CA ILE A 289 -24.24 0.88 -25.53
C ILE A 289 -23.01 1.40 -24.77
N TYR A 290 -23.17 2.45 -23.97
CA TYR A 290 -22.09 3.06 -23.22
C TYR A 290 -21.59 2.13 -22.12
N VAL A 291 -22.46 1.54 -21.32
CA VAL A 291 -22.09 0.56 -20.28
C VAL A 291 -21.36 -0.66 -20.85
N ARG A 292 -21.83 -1.19 -22.01
CA ARG A 292 -21.16 -2.33 -22.67
C ARG A 292 -19.71 -2.03 -23.04
N ASN A 293 -19.41 -0.80 -23.42
CA ASN A 293 -18.06 -0.38 -23.75
C ASN A 293 -17.25 -0.10 -22.48
N ALA A 294 -17.82 0.68 -21.56
CA ALA A 294 -17.18 1.08 -20.32
C ALA A 294 -16.71 -0.10 -19.46
N ILE A 295 -17.56 -1.13 -19.28
CA ILE A 295 -17.24 -2.27 -18.42
C ILE A 295 -16.06 -3.12 -18.93
N LYS A 296 -15.69 -3.03 -20.19
CA LYS A 296 -14.51 -3.71 -20.73
C LYS A 296 -13.22 -3.11 -20.21
N ASP A 297 -13.23 -1.80 -19.94
CA ASP A 297 -12.05 -1.03 -19.56
C ASP A 297 -11.87 -1.01 -18.02
N VAL A 298 -12.97 -1.15 -17.26
CA VAL A 298 -12.96 -1.06 -15.78
C VAL A 298 -13.50 -2.29 -15.05
N PRO A 299 -13.31 -3.54 -15.53
CA PRO A 299 -13.96 -4.72 -14.94
C PRO A 299 -13.45 -5.08 -13.54
N TYR A 300 -12.26 -4.66 -13.17
CA TYR A 300 -11.58 -4.99 -11.91
C TYR A 300 -12.07 -4.16 -10.71
N TYR A 301 -12.83 -3.08 -10.96
CA TYR A 301 -13.42 -2.27 -9.89
C TYR A 301 -14.69 -2.91 -9.28
N TYR A 302 -15.25 -3.95 -9.93
CA TYR A 302 -16.56 -4.50 -9.60
C TYR A 302 -16.48 -5.94 -9.13
N THR A 303 -17.33 -6.31 -8.17
CA THR A 303 -17.53 -7.71 -7.76
C THR A 303 -18.09 -8.52 -8.95
N ASN A 304 -18.00 -9.84 -8.86
CA ASN A 304 -18.52 -10.71 -9.93
C ASN A 304 -20.00 -10.47 -10.22
N PHE A 305 -20.80 -10.19 -9.19
CA PHE A 305 -22.23 -9.92 -9.35
C PHE A 305 -22.51 -8.53 -9.92
N GLU A 306 -21.80 -7.49 -9.48
CA GLU A 306 -21.91 -6.14 -10.06
C GLU A 306 -21.50 -6.13 -11.52
N ARG A 307 -20.42 -6.82 -11.86
CA ARG A 307 -19.98 -6.98 -13.25
C ARG A 307 -21.02 -7.73 -14.09
N ALA A 308 -21.62 -8.80 -13.55
CA ALA A 308 -22.71 -9.49 -14.23
C ALA A 308 -23.90 -8.58 -14.45
N ALA A 309 -24.29 -7.75 -13.47
CA ALA A 309 -25.36 -6.75 -13.63
C ALA A 309 -25.06 -5.78 -14.78
N LEU A 310 -23.87 -5.17 -14.81
CA LEU A 310 -23.47 -4.25 -15.88
C LEU A 310 -23.42 -4.92 -17.26
N VAL A 311 -22.98 -6.17 -17.35
CA VAL A 311 -23.03 -6.96 -18.59
C VAL A 311 -24.47 -7.18 -19.04
N MET A 312 -25.40 -7.45 -18.12
CA MET A 312 -26.84 -7.60 -18.44
C MET A 312 -27.45 -6.28 -18.91
N VAL A 313 -27.08 -5.14 -18.29
CA VAL A 313 -27.46 -3.81 -18.82
C VAL A 313 -26.96 -3.65 -20.25
N GLY A 314 -25.69 -3.95 -20.51
CA GLY A 314 -25.11 -3.90 -21.86
C GLY A 314 -25.81 -4.81 -22.88
N ARG A 315 -26.52 -5.86 -22.41
CA ARG A 315 -27.35 -6.77 -23.20
C ARG A 315 -28.84 -6.38 -23.23
N ARG A 316 -29.21 -5.28 -22.59
CA ARG A 316 -30.57 -4.79 -22.41
C ARG A 316 -31.47 -5.75 -21.61
N GLN A 317 -30.89 -6.52 -20.69
CA GLN A 317 -31.62 -7.48 -19.84
C GLN A 317 -31.72 -6.90 -18.41
N TYR A 318 -32.50 -5.82 -18.27
CA TYR A 318 -32.57 -5.01 -17.06
C TYR A 318 -33.09 -5.77 -15.83
N MET A 319 -34.13 -6.65 -16.02
CA MET A 319 -34.62 -7.51 -14.92
C MET A 319 -33.53 -8.46 -14.40
N ALA A 320 -32.73 -9.05 -15.30
CA ALA A 320 -31.62 -9.88 -14.91
C ALA A 320 -30.51 -9.05 -14.23
N ALA A 321 -30.28 -7.81 -14.68
CA ALA A 321 -29.35 -6.91 -14.04
C ALA A 321 -29.76 -6.60 -12.58
N GLY A 322 -31.03 -6.27 -12.32
CA GLY A 322 -31.54 -6.04 -10.96
C GLY A 322 -31.40 -7.27 -10.06
N PHE A 323 -31.61 -8.48 -10.58
CA PHE A 323 -31.37 -9.72 -9.84
C PHE A 323 -29.89 -9.84 -9.41
N PHE A 324 -28.94 -9.55 -10.30
CA PHE A 324 -27.52 -9.59 -9.97
C PHE A 324 -27.09 -8.51 -8.97
N VAL A 325 -27.70 -7.32 -9.01
CA VAL A 325 -27.48 -6.28 -7.99
C VAL A 325 -27.97 -6.77 -6.63
N SER A 326 -29.13 -7.40 -6.55
CA SER A 326 -29.64 -7.98 -5.30
C SER A 326 -28.70 -9.07 -4.73
N LEU A 327 -28.04 -9.86 -5.59
CA LEU A 327 -27.02 -10.82 -5.17
C LEU A 327 -25.74 -10.12 -4.68
N ALA A 328 -25.33 -9.03 -5.32
CA ALA A 328 -24.18 -8.23 -4.88
C ALA A 328 -24.40 -7.66 -3.47
N HIS A 329 -25.60 -7.18 -3.16
CA HIS A 329 -25.98 -6.75 -1.81
C HIS A 329 -25.87 -7.86 -0.77
N ARG A 330 -26.35 -9.06 -1.09
CA ARG A 330 -26.22 -10.21 -0.19
C ARG A 330 -24.75 -10.57 0.07
N ASP A 331 -23.92 -10.41 -0.93
CA ASP A 331 -22.47 -10.70 -0.81
C ASP A 331 -21.75 -9.61 -0.01
N ARG A 332 -22.08 -8.33 -0.23
CA ARG A 332 -21.58 -7.19 0.61
C ARG A 332 -21.99 -7.38 2.07
N ASN A 333 -23.25 -7.68 2.36
CA ASN A 333 -23.73 -7.94 3.71
C ASN A 333 -23.01 -9.14 4.36
N ARG A 334 -22.67 -10.18 3.60
CA ARG A 334 -21.82 -11.28 4.09
C ARG A 334 -20.40 -10.85 4.40
N ILE A 335 -19.83 -9.97 3.59
CA ILE A 335 -18.49 -9.41 3.82
C ILE A 335 -18.49 -8.54 5.08
N ASP A 336 -19.49 -7.72 5.29
CA ASP A 336 -19.63 -6.87 6.48
C ASP A 336 -19.89 -7.69 7.75
N ILE A 337 -20.70 -8.75 7.66
CA ILE A 337 -20.87 -9.72 8.75
C ILE A 337 -19.53 -10.41 9.05
N LYS A 338 -18.78 -10.84 8.03
CA LYS A 338 -17.44 -11.44 8.22
C LYS A 338 -16.47 -10.45 8.86
N LYS A 339 -16.46 -9.18 8.42
CA LYS A 339 -15.64 -8.12 9.04
C LYS A 339 -16.04 -7.88 10.49
N THR A 340 -17.33 -7.82 10.79
CA THR A 340 -17.86 -7.65 12.15
C THR A 340 -17.52 -8.85 13.04
N ILE A 341 -17.69 -10.07 12.54
CA ILE A 341 -17.27 -11.31 13.26
C ILE A 341 -15.77 -11.27 13.54
N LYS A 342 -14.95 -10.92 12.53
CA LYS A 342 -13.49 -10.81 12.68
C LYS A 342 -13.11 -9.74 13.71
N ARG A 343 -13.78 -8.59 13.72
CA ARG A 343 -13.57 -7.50 14.68
C ARG A 343 -13.97 -7.91 16.10
N THR A 344 -15.10 -8.61 16.24
CA THR A 344 -15.59 -9.14 17.54
C THR A 344 -14.67 -10.24 18.05
N ALA A 345 -14.26 -11.18 17.19
CA ALA A 345 -13.31 -12.23 17.54
C ALA A 345 -11.96 -11.65 17.98
N LYS A 346 -11.48 -10.57 17.31
CA LYS A 346 -10.27 -9.84 17.72
C LYS A 346 -10.44 -9.24 19.12
N LYS A 347 -11.55 -8.57 19.41
CA LYS A 347 -11.84 -8.01 20.75
C LYS A 347 -11.89 -9.09 21.84
N ILE A 348 -12.52 -10.23 21.55
CA ILE A 348 -12.57 -11.38 22.48
C ILE A 348 -11.16 -11.92 22.75
N ALA A 349 -10.35 -12.06 21.70
CA ALA A 349 -8.96 -12.51 21.81
C ALA A 349 -8.11 -11.55 22.65
N GLU A 350 -8.24 -10.24 22.43
CA GLU A 350 -7.57 -9.20 23.21
C GLU A 350 -8.01 -9.21 24.69
N THR A 351 -9.31 -9.35 24.93
CA THR A 351 -9.87 -9.44 26.29
C THR A 351 -9.34 -10.68 27.01
N PHE A 352 -9.39 -11.85 26.37
CA PHE A 352 -8.85 -13.09 26.92
C PHE A 352 -7.36 -12.96 27.25
N TYR A 353 -6.57 -12.42 26.30
CA TYR A 353 -5.15 -12.19 26.52
C TYR A 353 -4.90 -11.29 27.73
N ASN A 354 -5.61 -10.16 27.83
CA ASN A 354 -5.47 -9.21 28.91
C ASN A 354 -5.85 -9.81 30.28
N ILE A 355 -6.92 -10.61 30.33
CA ILE A 355 -7.31 -11.34 31.57
C ILE A 355 -6.18 -12.29 31.99
N VAL A 356 -5.71 -13.15 31.11
CA VAL A 356 -4.62 -14.10 31.41
C VAL A 356 -3.36 -13.34 31.80
N ASN A 357 -3.01 -12.28 31.07
CA ASN A 357 -1.82 -11.48 31.30
C ASN A 357 -1.82 -10.78 32.67
N ASN A 358 -2.98 -10.34 33.16
CA ASN A 358 -3.10 -9.62 34.42
C ASN A 358 -3.31 -10.52 35.63
N VAL A 359 -4.01 -11.65 35.45
CA VAL A 359 -4.45 -12.51 36.58
C VAL A 359 -3.50 -13.68 36.83
N MET A 360 -2.95 -14.28 35.75
CA MET A 360 -2.14 -15.49 35.91
C MET A 360 -0.65 -15.17 36.16
N PRO A 361 0.05 -15.96 36.99
CA PRO A 361 1.46 -15.76 37.26
C PRO A 361 2.31 -16.04 36.00
N LEU A 362 3.44 -15.32 35.88
CA LEU A 362 4.44 -15.56 34.82
C LEU A 362 5.09 -16.95 35.01
N SER A 363 5.25 -17.67 33.93
CA SER A 363 5.99 -18.94 33.90
C SER A 363 7.42 -18.69 33.41
N LYS A 364 8.30 -18.32 34.34
CA LYS A 364 9.68 -17.88 34.04
C LYS A 364 10.46 -18.87 33.18
N ARG A 365 10.22 -20.18 33.32
CA ARG A 365 10.89 -21.26 32.57
C ARG A 365 10.16 -21.66 31.27
N THR A 366 9.12 -20.95 30.85
CA THR A 366 8.47 -21.18 29.57
C THR A 366 9.09 -20.28 28.51
N ILE A 367 9.58 -20.88 27.43
CA ILE A 367 10.12 -20.20 26.28
C ILE A 367 9.18 -20.44 25.10
N VAL A 368 8.71 -19.38 24.45
CA VAL A 368 7.90 -19.47 23.23
C VAL A 368 8.72 -19.10 22.00
N PHE A 369 8.56 -19.90 20.95
CA PHE A 369 9.27 -19.74 19.69
C PHE A 369 8.31 -19.60 18.53
N SER A 370 8.69 -18.81 17.54
CA SER A 370 8.04 -18.76 16.23
C SER A 370 9.03 -18.30 15.18
N SER A 371 8.97 -18.93 14.02
CA SER A 371 9.68 -18.52 12.83
C SER A 371 8.66 -18.18 11.74
N ALA A 372 8.89 -17.11 10.99
CA ALA A 372 8.00 -16.62 9.91
C ALA A 372 6.51 -16.60 10.33
N LEU A 373 6.21 -16.14 11.56
CA LEU A 373 4.85 -16.12 12.14
C LEU A 373 4.17 -17.51 12.21
N GLY A 374 4.96 -18.56 12.47
CA GLY A 374 4.47 -19.94 12.62
C GLY A 374 4.37 -20.75 11.33
N ARG A 375 4.83 -20.23 10.22
CA ARG A 375 4.76 -20.92 8.92
C ARG A 375 5.83 -21.99 8.75
N SER A 376 7.00 -21.83 9.37
CA SER A 376 8.13 -22.74 9.24
C SER A 376 8.84 -23.04 10.55
N PHE A 377 9.60 -24.15 10.58
CA PHE A 377 10.59 -24.46 11.60
C PHE A 377 11.97 -24.19 10.98
N ALA A 378 12.44 -22.96 11.03
CA ALA A 378 13.63 -22.50 10.32
C ALA A 378 14.28 -21.29 11.02
N GLY A 379 15.43 -20.84 10.49
CA GLY A 379 16.09 -19.61 10.88
C GLY A 379 16.66 -19.57 12.29
N ASN A 380 16.89 -18.36 12.80
CA ASN A 380 17.52 -18.16 14.11
C ASN A 380 16.75 -18.79 15.28
N PRO A 381 15.40 -18.68 15.37
CA PRO A 381 14.67 -19.34 16.46
C PRO A 381 14.82 -20.86 16.48
N LYS A 382 14.89 -21.53 15.31
CA LYS A 382 15.15 -22.96 15.20
C LYS A 382 16.54 -23.32 15.74
N ALA A 383 17.56 -22.64 15.29
CA ALA A 383 18.95 -22.91 15.71
C ALA A 383 19.13 -22.75 17.23
N ILE A 384 18.52 -21.70 17.82
CA ILE A 384 18.52 -21.51 19.28
C ILE A 384 17.80 -22.67 19.98
N TYR A 385 16.66 -23.12 19.47
CA TYR A 385 15.91 -24.22 20.05
C TYR A 385 16.69 -25.56 19.93
N GLU A 386 17.27 -25.85 18.76
CA GLU A 386 18.08 -27.07 18.56
C GLU A 386 19.28 -27.10 19.51
N LYS A 387 19.92 -25.96 19.77
CA LYS A 387 20.99 -25.84 20.78
C LYS A 387 20.47 -26.08 22.21
N ILE A 388 19.28 -25.62 22.56
CA ILE A 388 18.63 -25.94 23.84
C ILE A 388 18.43 -27.45 24.00
N VAL A 389 18.03 -28.15 22.93
CA VAL A 389 17.86 -29.59 22.92
C VAL A 389 19.20 -30.33 23.02
N GLU A 390 20.19 -29.91 22.24
CA GLU A 390 21.55 -30.48 22.26
C GLU A 390 22.19 -30.39 23.66
N LEU A 391 22.01 -29.29 24.36
CA LEU A 391 22.49 -29.08 25.73
C LEU A 391 21.60 -29.76 26.80
N GLY A 392 20.52 -30.47 26.40
CA GLY A 392 19.57 -31.13 27.30
C GLY A 392 18.73 -30.19 28.14
N LEU A 393 18.72 -28.87 27.81
CA LEU A 393 17.99 -27.83 28.52
C LEU A 393 16.49 -27.85 28.22
N ASP A 394 16.02 -28.58 27.21
CA ASP A 394 14.61 -28.85 26.95
C ASP A 394 13.90 -29.60 28.08
N LYS A 395 14.68 -30.24 29.01
CA LYS A 395 14.20 -30.83 30.28
C LYS A 395 14.00 -29.78 31.38
N LYS A 396 14.80 -28.70 31.35
CA LYS A 396 14.73 -27.58 32.29
C LYS A 396 13.67 -26.54 31.89
N TYR A 397 13.54 -26.28 30.59
CA TYR A 397 12.63 -25.31 30.02
C TYR A 397 11.39 -25.95 29.42
N ASN A 398 10.23 -25.27 29.54
CA ASN A 398 9.00 -25.65 28.86
C ASN A 398 8.97 -24.92 27.48
N CYS A 399 9.54 -25.54 26.47
CA CYS A 399 9.59 -25.00 25.11
C CYS A 399 8.25 -25.14 24.40
N VAL A 400 7.78 -24.07 23.80
CA VAL A 400 6.50 -24.01 23.08
C VAL A 400 6.74 -23.40 21.69
N TRP A 401 6.41 -24.16 20.65
CA TRP A 401 6.49 -23.72 19.26
C TRP A 401 5.12 -23.37 18.71
N PHE A 402 5.04 -22.21 18.05
CA PHE A 402 3.82 -21.80 17.36
C PHE A 402 3.85 -22.21 15.90
N TYR A 403 2.74 -22.77 15.39
CA TYR A 403 2.55 -23.16 13.99
C TYR A 403 1.24 -22.56 13.44
N ASP A 404 1.21 -22.22 12.14
CA ASP A 404 0.04 -21.60 11.51
C ASP A 404 -0.98 -22.67 11.03
N GLN A 405 -0.66 -23.45 10.01
CA GLN A 405 -1.61 -24.39 9.40
C GLN A 405 -1.41 -25.84 9.87
N THR A 406 -0.21 -26.36 9.71
CA THR A 406 0.13 -27.74 10.07
C THR A 406 1.15 -27.80 11.19
N PRO A 407 1.03 -28.76 12.14
CA PRO A 407 2.04 -28.97 13.15
C PRO A 407 3.42 -29.23 12.52
N LEU A 408 4.44 -28.60 13.06
CA LEU A 408 5.81 -28.72 12.61
C LEU A 408 6.44 -30.01 13.14
N ASN A 409 7.26 -30.69 12.34
CA ASN A 409 8.03 -31.85 12.80
C ASN A 409 9.30 -31.37 13.52
N ILE A 410 9.27 -31.39 14.85
CA ILE A 410 10.30 -30.81 15.71
C ILE A 410 10.82 -31.90 16.65
N SER A 411 12.13 -32.08 16.70
CA SER A 411 12.78 -33.01 17.67
C SER A 411 12.87 -32.39 19.07
N GLY A 412 13.16 -33.20 20.09
CA GLY A 412 13.28 -32.73 21.47
C GLY A 412 11.93 -32.51 22.17
N ARG A 413 12.00 -32.15 23.46
CA ARG A 413 10.82 -31.96 24.30
C ARG A 413 10.19 -30.61 24.09
N HIS A 414 9.04 -30.55 23.43
CA HIS A 414 8.31 -29.31 23.18
C HIS A 414 6.79 -29.49 23.22
N LYS A 415 6.08 -28.37 23.07
CA LYS A 415 4.63 -28.33 22.81
C LYS A 415 4.40 -27.55 21.52
N SER A 416 3.66 -28.13 20.59
CA SER A 416 3.19 -27.45 19.40
C SER A 416 1.84 -26.77 19.66
N VAL A 417 1.71 -25.48 19.34
CA VAL A 417 0.51 -24.70 19.60
C VAL A 417 0.16 -23.88 18.36
N ARG A 418 -1.11 -23.96 17.94
CA ARG A 418 -1.57 -23.23 16.75
C ARG A 418 -1.52 -21.72 16.97
N TYR A 419 -0.92 -21.01 16.02
CA TYR A 419 -0.79 -19.55 15.99
C TYR A 419 -2.17 -18.89 15.98
N LYS A 420 -2.33 -17.76 16.68
CA LYS A 420 -3.58 -17.00 16.85
C LYS A 420 -4.75 -17.75 17.53
N GLY A 421 -4.56 -18.96 18.05
CA GLY A 421 -5.56 -19.66 18.85
C GLY A 421 -5.54 -19.24 20.33
N LEU A 422 -6.54 -19.66 21.13
CA LEU A 422 -6.59 -19.33 22.56
C LEU A 422 -5.37 -19.86 23.35
N ARG A 423 -4.85 -21.04 22.97
CA ARG A 423 -3.63 -21.58 23.60
C ARG A 423 -2.39 -20.73 23.28
N TYR A 424 -2.30 -20.16 22.06
CA TYR A 424 -1.26 -19.22 21.69
C TYR A 424 -1.31 -17.98 22.60
N LEU A 425 -2.48 -17.38 22.75
CA LEU A 425 -2.67 -16.20 23.63
C LEU A 425 -2.32 -16.51 25.09
N TYR A 426 -2.71 -17.71 25.55
CA TYR A 426 -2.36 -18.18 26.90
C TYR A 426 -0.84 -18.27 27.11
N TYR A 427 -0.11 -18.89 26.17
CA TYR A 427 1.33 -19.00 26.29
C TYR A 427 2.03 -17.67 26.10
N MET A 428 1.58 -16.81 25.17
CA MET A 428 2.11 -15.46 25.00
C MET A 428 1.96 -14.60 26.27
N ALA A 429 0.84 -14.72 26.98
CA ALA A 429 0.58 -13.98 28.21
C ALA A 429 1.41 -14.48 29.40
N ARG A 430 1.86 -15.76 29.38
CA ARG A 430 2.50 -16.40 30.55
C ARG A 430 3.97 -16.74 30.39
N ALA A 431 4.47 -16.81 29.15
CA ALA A 431 5.86 -17.19 28.91
C ALA A 431 6.85 -16.16 29.44
N GLY A 432 7.90 -16.62 30.11
CA GLY A 432 8.99 -15.78 30.61
C GLY A 432 9.96 -15.34 29.51
N VAL A 433 10.04 -16.09 28.40
CA VAL A 433 10.95 -15.76 27.30
C VAL A 433 10.19 -15.87 25.96
N TRP A 434 10.34 -14.87 25.12
CA TRP A 434 9.84 -14.82 23.75
C TRP A 434 11.04 -14.80 22.77
N VAL A 435 11.07 -15.71 21.81
CA VAL A 435 12.13 -15.82 20.79
C VAL A 435 11.49 -15.82 19.40
N PHE A 436 11.58 -14.70 18.69
CA PHE A 436 10.92 -14.49 17.41
C PHE A 436 11.83 -13.81 16.40
N ASP A 437 11.63 -14.14 15.12
CA ASP A 437 12.29 -13.50 13.98
C ASP A 437 11.43 -12.44 13.28
N ALA A 438 10.14 -12.39 13.61
CA ALA A 438 9.16 -11.47 13.06
C ALA A 438 8.46 -10.64 14.14
N ARG A 439 7.99 -9.43 13.76
CA ARG A 439 7.22 -8.56 14.66
C ARG A 439 5.93 -9.25 15.10
N GLN A 440 5.58 -9.12 16.37
CA GLN A 440 4.36 -9.69 16.90
C GLN A 440 3.20 -8.67 16.82
N PRO A 441 1.93 -9.13 16.81
CA PRO A 441 0.75 -8.24 16.80
C PRO A 441 0.78 -7.23 17.95
N SER A 442 0.48 -5.96 17.65
CA SER A 442 0.58 -4.82 18.58
C SER A 442 -0.31 -4.90 19.83
N PHE A 443 -1.37 -5.73 19.79
CA PHE A 443 -2.23 -5.94 20.95
C PHE A 443 -1.62 -6.85 22.03
N LEU A 444 -0.57 -7.61 21.70
CA LEU A 444 0.13 -8.47 22.65
C LEU A 444 1.05 -7.64 23.53
N ARG A 445 0.54 -7.16 24.63
CA ARG A 445 1.30 -6.34 25.58
C ARG A 445 2.27 -7.21 26.37
N LYS A 446 3.57 -7.02 26.15
CA LYS A 446 4.62 -7.64 26.96
C LYS A 446 4.51 -7.12 28.41
N ARG A 447 4.46 -8.02 29.37
CA ARG A 447 4.47 -7.66 30.79
C ARG A 447 5.89 -7.59 31.37
N SER A 448 6.03 -6.90 32.50
CA SER A 448 7.29 -6.88 33.24
C SER A 448 7.76 -8.28 33.58
N GLY A 449 9.06 -8.55 33.50
CA GLY A 449 9.68 -9.85 33.74
C GLY A 449 9.65 -10.84 32.55
N VAL A 450 9.13 -10.43 31.39
CA VAL A 450 9.27 -11.20 30.14
C VAL A 450 10.51 -10.72 29.40
N LEU A 451 11.39 -11.63 29.04
CA LEU A 451 12.54 -11.39 28.16
C LEU A 451 12.11 -11.59 26.70
N TYR A 452 12.04 -10.54 25.91
CA TYR A 452 11.71 -10.61 24.48
C TYR A 452 12.99 -10.51 23.65
N ILE A 453 13.36 -11.60 22.99
CA ILE A 453 14.50 -11.70 22.08
C ILE A 453 13.97 -11.62 20.65
N GLN A 454 14.30 -10.55 19.95
CA GLN A 454 14.11 -10.44 18.53
C GLN A 454 15.36 -10.94 17.82
N THR A 455 15.23 -12.02 17.08
CA THR A 455 16.40 -12.63 16.42
C THR A 455 16.70 -12.04 15.06
N TRP A 456 15.74 -11.29 14.52
CA TRP A 456 15.75 -10.83 13.14
C TRP A 456 15.98 -11.99 12.15
N HIS A 457 16.21 -11.68 10.86
CA HIS A 457 16.26 -12.72 9.82
C HIS A 457 17.21 -12.42 8.67
N GLY A 458 18.19 -11.51 8.84
CA GLY A 458 19.23 -11.23 7.84
C GLY A 458 19.90 -9.87 8.00
N THR A 459 21.12 -9.76 7.52
CA THR A 459 21.83 -8.49 7.40
C THR A 459 21.07 -7.54 6.46
N PRO A 460 20.82 -6.30 6.88
CA PRO A 460 20.02 -5.35 6.11
C PRO A 460 20.76 -4.87 4.86
N LEU A 461 20.37 -5.34 3.70
CA LEU A 461 20.82 -4.85 2.40
C LEU A 461 20.05 -3.60 1.99
N LYS A 462 18.73 -3.60 2.23
CA LYS A 462 17.75 -2.60 1.81
C LYS A 462 17.33 -1.74 2.97
N LYS A 463 16.91 -0.49 2.70
CA LYS A 463 16.34 0.37 3.73
C LYS A 463 15.17 -0.31 4.45
N LEU A 464 15.11 -0.13 5.77
CA LEU A 464 14.17 -0.77 6.69
C LEU A 464 13.52 0.26 7.61
N GLY A 465 12.35 -0.08 8.15
CA GLY A 465 11.73 0.63 9.26
C GLY A 465 11.62 2.15 9.04
N LEU A 466 12.27 2.92 9.91
CA LEU A 466 12.23 4.40 9.87
C LEU A 466 13.04 5.02 8.72
N ASP A 467 13.95 4.27 8.10
CA ASP A 467 14.76 4.73 6.98
C ASP A 467 14.03 4.61 5.62
N LEU A 468 12.81 4.04 5.59
CA LEU A 468 12.01 3.97 4.36
C LEU A 468 11.45 5.35 4.02
N ASP A 469 11.68 5.79 2.79
CA ASP A 469 11.13 7.04 2.27
C ASP A 469 9.68 6.85 1.76
N ASN A 470 9.42 5.69 1.12
CA ASN A 470 8.11 5.30 0.59
C ASN A 470 7.78 3.86 0.99
N ILE A 471 6.48 3.55 1.07
CA ILE A 471 6.00 2.19 1.35
C ILE A 471 5.14 1.73 0.19
N PHE A 472 5.59 0.67 -0.50
CA PHE A 472 4.86 0.03 -1.59
C PHE A 472 4.14 -1.25 -1.14
N MET A 473 4.17 -1.58 0.16
CA MET A 473 3.53 -2.79 0.68
C MET A 473 2.03 -2.60 0.77
N SER A 474 1.28 -3.51 0.14
CA SER A 474 -0.17 -3.51 0.15
C SER A 474 -0.74 -3.67 1.57
N GLY A 475 -1.59 -2.73 1.99
CA GLY A 475 -2.28 -2.75 3.29
C GLY A 475 -1.79 -1.73 4.32
N GLU A 476 -0.78 -0.92 4.02
CA GLU A 476 -0.31 0.18 4.86
C GLU A 476 -0.90 1.51 4.35
N THR A 477 -1.50 2.27 5.24
CA THR A 477 -2.27 3.48 4.90
C THR A 477 -1.44 4.76 4.89
N SER A 478 -0.33 4.83 5.65
CA SER A 478 0.61 5.96 5.61
C SER A 478 2.02 5.59 6.06
N VAL A 479 3.02 6.25 5.50
CA VAL A 479 4.45 6.10 5.88
C VAL A 479 4.66 6.45 7.35
N SER A 480 4.03 7.51 7.83
CA SER A 480 4.16 7.98 9.21
C SER A 480 3.56 6.99 10.22
N GLU A 481 2.43 6.37 9.90
CA GLU A 481 1.81 5.36 10.75
C GLU A 481 2.64 4.09 10.82
N TYR A 482 3.13 3.61 9.68
CA TYR A 482 4.05 2.47 9.64
C TYR A 482 5.29 2.71 10.49
N LYS A 483 5.97 3.87 10.33
CA LYS A 483 7.16 4.23 11.10
C LYS A 483 6.87 4.26 12.61
N ARG A 484 5.76 4.87 13.01
CA ARG A 484 5.32 4.92 14.41
C ARG A 484 5.02 3.53 14.98
N GLU A 485 4.29 2.69 14.24
CA GLU A 485 3.99 1.32 14.67
C GLU A 485 5.26 0.46 14.72
N PHE A 486 6.17 0.65 13.76
CA PHE A 486 7.44 -0.07 13.75
C PHE A 486 8.29 0.26 14.98
N ALA A 487 8.51 1.55 15.27
CA ALA A 487 9.25 1.99 16.44
C ALA A 487 8.59 1.51 17.75
N ARG A 488 7.26 1.57 17.85
CA ARG A 488 6.52 1.07 19.00
C ARG A 488 6.70 -0.45 19.19
N ASN A 489 6.73 -1.23 18.12
CA ASN A 489 6.96 -2.67 18.21
C ASN A 489 8.42 -2.95 18.64
N ALA A 490 9.39 -2.29 18.03
CA ALA A 490 10.79 -2.44 18.36
C ALA A 490 11.12 -2.05 19.82
N SER A 491 10.45 -1.04 20.37
CA SER A 491 10.64 -0.65 21.78
C SER A 491 10.20 -1.73 22.79
N THR A 492 9.46 -2.75 22.37
CA THR A 492 9.08 -3.88 23.24
C THR A 492 10.13 -4.97 23.34
N TRP A 493 11.13 -5.00 22.45
CA TRP A 493 12.19 -6.00 22.46
C TRP A 493 13.22 -5.65 23.57
N ASP A 494 13.68 -6.65 24.30
CA ASP A 494 14.74 -6.45 25.31
C ASP A 494 16.11 -6.69 24.72
N LEU A 495 16.19 -7.67 23.81
CA LEU A 495 17.41 -8.03 23.10
C LEU A 495 17.14 -8.13 21.60
N LEU A 496 18.02 -7.60 20.79
CA LEU A 496 18.09 -7.80 19.35
C LEU A 496 19.39 -8.53 19.00
N ILE A 497 19.30 -9.59 18.21
CA ILE A 497 20.46 -10.30 17.68
C ILE A 497 20.96 -9.58 16.43
N SER A 498 22.25 -9.32 16.36
CA SER A 498 22.91 -8.71 15.21
C SER A 498 24.07 -9.58 14.71
N GLN A 499 24.20 -9.66 13.40
CA GLN A 499 25.28 -10.40 12.77
C GLN A 499 26.63 -9.66 12.87
N ASN A 500 26.60 -8.33 12.80
CA ASN A 500 27.78 -7.48 12.69
C ASN A 500 27.50 -6.03 13.10
N SER A 501 28.57 -5.22 13.22
CA SER A 501 28.46 -3.80 13.57
C SER A 501 27.70 -2.97 12.54
N PHE A 502 27.82 -3.29 11.25
CA PHE A 502 27.05 -2.65 10.18
C PHE A 502 25.53 -2.82 10.41
N SER A 503 25.08 -4.02 10.71
CA SER A 503 23.67 -4.29 11.04
C SER A 503 23.24 -3.56 12.32
N THR A 504 24.11 -3.55 13.34
CA THR A 504 23.87 -2.89 14.62
C THR A 504 23.61 -1.39 14.45
N GLU A 505 24.44 -0.70 13.68
CA GLU A 505 24.27 0.73 13.39
C GLU A 505 22.94 1.01 12.68
N ILE A 506 22.59 0.19 11.69
CA ILE A 506 21.33 0.30 10.98
C ILE A 506 20.15 0.05 11.91
N PHE A 507 20.20 -1.01 12.72
CA PHE A 507 19.11 -1.35 13.64
C PHE A 507 18.88 -0.27 14.70
N ARG A 508 19.96 0.35 15.21
CA ARG A 508 19.86 1.50 16.11
C ARG A 508 19.03 2.62 15.50
N ARG A 509 19.28 2.98 14.26
CA ARG A 509 18.62 4.08 13.55
C ARG A 509 17.26 3.65 12.97
N ALA A 510 17.24 2.59 12.16
CA ALA A 510 16.06 2.19 11.41
C ALA A 510 14.92 1.64 12.29
N PHE A 511 15.24 1.17 13.50
CA PHE A 511 14.24 0.66 14.46
C PHE A 511 14.05 1.58 15.67
N ASP A 512 14.80 2.67 15.76
CA ASP A 512 14.92 3.51 16.97
C ASP A 512 15.19 2.66 18.23
N PHE A 513 16.00 1.60 18.07
CA PHE A 513 16.19 0.58 19.09
C PHE A 513 17.23 1.04 20.14
N LYS A 514 16.81 1.12 21.41
CA LYS A 514 17.61 1.65 22.52
C LYS A 514 18.16 0.56 23.44
N ASN A 515 17.55 -0.63 23.43
CA ASN A 515 17.92 -1.72 24.33
C ASN A 515 19.17 -2.49 23.87
N GLU A 516 19.44 -3.62 24.47
CA GLU A 516 20.66 -4.42 24.25
C GLU A 516 20.69 -5.04 22.84
N ILE A 517 21.80 -4.92 22.12
CA ILE A 517 22.08 -5.66 20.89
C ILE A 517 23.21 -6.62 21.18
N LEU A 518 23.02 -7.89 20.83
CA LEU A 518 24.02 -8.94 20.99
C LEU A 518 24.62 -9.26 19.61
N GLU A 519 25.88 -8.85 19.41
CA GLU A 519 26.63 -9.17 18.19
C GLU A 519 27.31 -10.54 18.36
N THR A 520 26.71 -11.57 17.79
CA THR A 520 27.20 -12.95 17.92
C THR A 520 27.32 -13.69 16.60
N GLY A 521 27.01 -13.04 15.50
CA GLY A 521 26.62 -13.73 14.28
C GLY A 521 25.17 -14.24 14.38
N TYR A 522 24.68 -14.85 13.32
CA TYR A 522 23.33 -15.42 13.35
C TYR A 522 23.33 -16.88 13.77
N PRO A 523 22.49 -17.28 14.77
CA PRO A 523 22.36 -18.68 15.21
C PRO A 523 22.16 -19.69 14.08
N ARG A 524 21.39 -19.34 13.02
CA ARG A 524 21.18 -20.21 11.86
C ARG A 524 22.43 -20.52 11.07
N ASN A 525 23.44 -19.64 11.14
CA ASN A 525 24.70 -19.77 10.42
C ASN A 525 25.66 -20.75 11.09
N ASP A 526 25.46 -21.08 12.36
CA ASP A 526 26.26 -22.12 13.06
C ASP A 526 26.31 -23.40 12.26
N LYS A 527 25.20 -23.77 11.61
CA LYS A 527 25.13 -24.97 10.77
C LYS A 527 26.04 -24.89 9.55
N LEU A 528 26.21 -23.69 8.96
CA LEU A 528 27.07 -23.47 7.79
C LEU A 528 28.56 -23.66 8.14
N ILE A 529 28.92 -23.40 9.36
CA ILE A 529 30.29 -23.59 9.86
C ILE A 529 30.50 -25.05 10.32
N ASN A 530 29.55 -25.57 11.14
CA ASN A 530 29.74 -26.82 11.84
C ASN A 530 29.41 -28.07 10.99
N CYS A 531 28.66 -27.94 9.89
CA CYS A 531 28.24 -29.05 9.01
C CYS A 531 28.74 -28.88 7.57
N ASN A 532 29.79 -28.10 7.34
CA ASN A 532 30.39 -27.92 6.01
C ASN A 532 31.46 -28.96 5.71
N ASP A 533 31.14 -30.24 5.93
CA ASP A 533 31.96 -31.39 5.63
C ASP A 533 31.27 -32.32 4.63
N GLU A 534 32.05 -33.17 3.94
CA GLU A 534 31.58 -34.04 2.87
C GLU A 534 30.47 -35.02 3.31
N ASP A 535 30.57 -35.56 4.54
CA ASP A 535 29.60 -36.49 5.06
C ASP A 535 28.25 -35.82 5.33
N SER A 536 28.25 -34.68 6.00
CA SER A 536 27.06 -33.86 6.26
C SER A 536 26.40 -33.43 4.95
N ILE A 537 27.16 -32.89 3.99
CA ILE A 537 26.67 -32.47 2.68
C ILE A 537 26.03 -33.64 1.93
N SER A 538 26.68 -34.81 1.92
CA SER A 538 26.16 -36.01 1.26
C SER A 538 24.85 -36.51 1.89
N GLN A 539 24.71 -36.43 3.22
CA GLN A 539 23.49 -36.74 3.91
C GLN A 539 22.35 -35.79 3.56
N ILE A 540 22.66 -34.48 3.49
CA ILE A 540 21.69 -33.45 3.13
C ILE A 540 21.26 -33.60 1.67
N LYS A 541 22.21 -33.84 0.73
CA LYS A 541 21.88 -34.13 -0.69
C LYS A 541 20.90 -35.29 -0.83
N ARG A 542 21.14 -36.39 -0.09
CA ARG A 542 20.23 -37.56 -0.08
C ARG A 542 18.85 -37.22 0.50
N LYS A 543 18.80 -36.46 1.61
CA LYS A 543 17.55 -36.00 2.22
C LYS A 543 16.73 -35.15 1.22
N LEU A 544 17.37 -34.28 0.48
CA LEU A 544 16.75 -33.38 -0.51
C LEU A 544 16.46 -34.07 -1.86
N GLY A 545 16.85 -35.32 -2.05
CA GLY A 545 16.67 -36.06 -3.30
C GLY A 545 17.49 -35.48 -4.46
N LEU A 546 18.65 -34.89 -4.17
CA LEU A 546 19.56 -34.33 -5.15
C LEU A 546 20.56 -35.40 -5.64
N PRO A 547 20.97 -35.38 -6.92
CA PRO A 547 21.98 -36.30 -7.46
C PRO A 547 23.31 -36.10 -6.71
N PRO A 548 23.97 -37.21 -6.26
CA PRO A 548 25.20 -37.09 -5.49
C PRO A 548 26.40 -36.62 -6.32
N ASP A 549 26.38 -36.94 -7.59
CA ASP A 549 27.47 -36.76 -8.59
C ASP A 549 27.37 -35.43 -9.36
N LYS A 550 26.28 -34.69 -9.19
CA LYS A 550 26.08 -33.39 -9.88
C LYS A 550 26.39 -32.21 -8.99
N LYS A 551 26.92 -31.14 -9.57
CA LYS A 551 26.99 -29.83 -8.94
C LYS A 551 25.59 -29.28 -8.72
N VAL A 552 25.42 -28.50 -7.68
CA VAL A 552 24.16 -27.83 -7.36
C VAL A 552 24.32 -26.33 -7.57
N ILE A 553 23.55 -25.78 -8.50
CA ILE A 553 23.44 -24.33 -8.73
C ILE A 553 22.17 -23.87 -8.03
N LEU A 554 22.31 -23.06 -6.98
CA LEU A 554 21.17 -22.44 -6.29
C LEU A 554 20.78 -21.13 -6.97
N TYR A 555 19.52 -21.01 -7.37
CA TYR A 555 18.91 -19.77 -7.82
C TYR A 555 17.94 -19.27 -6.73
N ALA A 556 18.32 -18.19 -6.05
CA ALA A 556 17.58 -17.58 -4.94
C ALA A 556 17.27 -16.10 -5.22
N PRO A 557 16.33 -15.79 -6.13
CA PRO A 557 15.98 -14.43 -6.51
C PRO A 557 15.13 -13.73 -5.43
N THR A 558 15.22 -12.40 -5.42
CA THR A 558 14.35 -11.53 -4.62
C THR A 558 13.00 -11.33 -5.33
N TRP A 559 11.93 -11.33 -4.57
CA TRP A 559 10.61 -10.91 -5.05
C TRP A 559 10.54 -9.39 -5.31
N ARG A 560 9.61 -8.96 -6.15
CA ARG A 560 9.40 -7.55 -6.47
C ARG A 560 8.16 -7.03 -5.74
N ASP A 561 8.30 -5.89 -5.05
CA ASP A 561 7.24 -5.28 -4.24
C ASP A 561 6.06 -4.79 -5.08
N ASP A 562 6.28 -4.48 -6.35
CA ASP A 562 5.31 -3.93 -7.30
C ASP A 562 4.60 -4.97 -8.19
N ASP A 563 4.96 -6.27 -8.09
CA ASP A 563 4.32 -7.36 -8.84
C ASP A 563 3.38 -8.17 -7.95
N SER A 564 2.27 -7.54 -7.55
CA SER A 564 1.26 -8.19 -6.71
C SER A 564 -0.14 -8.16 -7.34
N ASN A 565 -0.83 -9.30 -7.35
CA ASN A 565 -2.24 -9.40 -7.78
C ASN A 565 -3.25 -9.17 -6.64
N SER A 566 -2.82 -9.20 -5.39
CA SER A 566 -3.64 -8.97 -4.20
C SER A 566 -2.76 -8.82 -2.95
N PRO A 567 -3.25 -8.20 -1.87
CA PRO A 567 -2.50 -8.02 -0.62
C PRO A 567 -1.90 -9.33 -0.11
N GLY A 568 -0.57 -9.42 -0.05
CA GLY A 568 0.17 -10.57 0.48
C GLY A 568 0.35 -11.75 -0.48
N HIS A 569 -0.03 -11.61 -1.76
CA HIS A 569 0.21 -12.59 -2.82
C HIS A 569 0.93 -11.94 -3.99
N TYR A 570 2.20 -12.30 -4.16
CA TYR A 570 3.06 -11.79 -5.23
C TYR A 570 3.18 -12.83 -6.34
N ASN A 571 3.18 -12.36 -7.59
CA ASN A 571 3.48 -13.21 -8.74
C ASN A 571 4.99 -13.35 -8.88
N PHE A 572 5.42 -14.49 -9.39
CA PHE A 572 6.79 -14.67 -9.81
C PHE A 572 6.80 -15.14 -11.26
N THR A 573 7.45 -14.34 -12.11
CA THR A 573 7.86 -14.77 -13.44
C THR A 573 9.38 -14.73 -13.45
N THR A 574 10.02 -15.89 -13.61
CA THR A 574 11.49 -15.91 -13.67
C THR A 574 11.98 -15.17 -14.90
N ALA A 575 12.88 -14.19 -14.67
CA ALA A 575 13.57 -13.52 -15.76
C ALA A 575 14.77 -14.35 -16.28
N LEU A 576 15.19 -15.35 -15.53
CA LEU A 576 16.25 -16.27 -15.91
C LEU A 576 15.74 -17.24 -17.00
N ASP A 577 16.43 -17.30 -18.14
CA ASP A 577 16.13 -18.29 -19.18
C ASP A 577 16.58 -19.69 -18.74
N ILE A 578 15.63 -20.46 -18.19
CA ILE A 578 15.87 -21.82 -17.69
C ILE A 578 16.26 -22.78 -18.80
N ASN A 579 15.77 -22.57 -20.03
CA ASN A 579 16.17 -23.44 -21.18
C ASN A 579 17.64 -23.21 -21.56
N ALA A 580 18.10 -21.96 -21.57
CA ALA A 580 19.49 -21.63 -21.76
C ALA A 580 20.38 -22.22 -20.67
N MET A 581 19.97 -22.10 -19.39
CA MET A 581 20.68 -22.73 -18.26
C MET A 581 20.73 -24.24 -18.37
N LYS A 582 19.62 -24.89 -18.71
CA LYS A 582 19.57 -26.35 -18.94
C LYS A 582 20.52 -26.76 -20.05
N LYS A 583 20.52 -26.07 -21.21
CA LYS A 583 21.42 -26.35 -22.32
C LYS A 583 22.90 -26.19 -21.92
N ALA A 584 23.19 -25.26 -21.02
CA ALA A 584 24.57 -24.96 -20.62
C ALA A 584 25.14 -25.88 -19.54
N PHE A 585 24.29 -26.45 -18.63
CA PHE A 585 24.76 -27.09 -17.42
C PHE A 585 24.09 -28.43 -17.07
N SER A 586 23.10 -28.94 -17.83
CA SER A 586 22.34 -30.14 -17.46
C SER A 586 23.18 -31.42 -17.36
N ASP A 587 24.32 -31.49 -18.04
CA ASP A 587 25.20 -32.66 -18.00
C ASP A 587 25.91 -32.78 -16.64
N ASP A 588 26.35 -31.67 -16.07
CA ASP A 588 27.21 -31.62 -14.88
C ASP A 588 26.53 -31.09 -13.62
N ALA A 589 25.35 -30.44 -13.77
CA ALA A 589 24.70 -29.78 -12.65
C ALA A 589 23.19 -29.95 -12.65
N VAL A 590 22.59 -29.62 -11.48
CA VAL A 590 21.15 -29.41 -11.27
C VAL A 590 20.91 -27.98 -10.79
N LEU A 591 19.80 -27.39 -11.21
CA LEU A 591 19.36 -26.07 -10.78
C LEU A 591 18.36 -26.24 -9.63
N VAL A 592 18.73 -25.77 -8.45
CA VAL A 592 17.86 -25.67 -7.29
C VAL A 592 17.25 -24.29 -7.26
N VAL A 593 15.94 -24.19 -7.20
CA VAL A 593 15.21 -22.91 -7.11
C VAL A 593 14.57 -22.79 -5.73
N LYS A 594 14.87 -21.70 -5.04
CA LYS A 594 14.31 -21.40 -3.71
C LYS A 594 13.67 -20.03 -3.72
N TYR A 595 12.34 -19.99 -3.58
CA TYR A 595 11.58 -18.75 -3.53
C TYR A 595 11.36 -18.24 -2.12
N HIS A 596 11.09 -16.95 -2.04
CA HIS A 596 10.61 -16.33 -0.81
C HIS A 596 9.18 -16.79 -0.49
N TYR A 597 8.86 -17.00 0.77
CA TYR A 597 7.57 -17.52 1.26
C TYR A 597 6.33 -16.66 0.87
N LEU A 598 6.51 -15.45 0.40
CA LEU A 598 5.42 -14.56 -0.08
C LEU A 598 5.06 -14.81 -1.55
N VAL A 599 5.82 -15.64 -2.26
CA VAL A 599 5.60 -15.92 -3.67
C VAL A 599 4.77 -17.20 -3.82
N SER A 600 3.62 -17.10 -4.48
CA SER A 600 2.87 -18.29 -4.90
C SER A 600 3.42 -18.74 -6.26
N ASP A 601 4.31 -19.74 -6.25
CA ASP A 601 4.81 -20.32 -7.48
C ASP A 601 3.73 -21.19 -8.17
N LYS A 602 3.37 -20.81 -9.38
CA LYS A 602 2.50 -21.59 -10.26
C LYS A 602 3.26 -22.18 -11.43
N THR A 603 4.59 -22.08 -11.42
CA THR A 603 5.43 -22.57 -12.51
C THR A 603 5.49 -24.09 -12.47
N ASP A 604 5.13 -24.73 -13.59
CA ASP A 604 5.33 -26.18 -13.73
C ASP A 604 6.79 -26.47 -14.06
N TRP A 605 7.56 -26.78 -13.03
CA TRP A 605 8.99 -27.11 -13.17
C TRP A 605 9.23 -28.49 -13.79
N SER A 606 8.23 -29.35 -13.91
CA SER A 606 8.33 -30.70 -14.47
C SER A 606 8.74 -30.67 -15.96
N VAL A 607 8.41 -29.60 -16.67
CA VAL A 607 8.78 -29.39 -18.10
C VAL A 607 10.29 -29.35 -18.34
N TYR A 608 11.08 -29.05 -17.31
CA TYR A 608 12.55 -29.02 -17.40
C TYR A 608 13.19 -30.37 -17.04
N GLY A 609 12.38 -31.40 -16.77
CA GLY A 609 12.83 -32.75 -16.38
C GLY A 609 13.60 -32.74 -15.07
N GLY A 610 14.63 -33.58 -14.97
CA GLY A 610 15.43 -33.66 -13.72
C GLY A 610 16.42 -32.51 -13.49
N PHE A 611 16.51 -31.53 -14.39
CA PHE A 611 17.45 -30.43 -14.27
C PHE A 611 17.05 -29.43 -13.17
N VAL A 612 15.75 -29.14 -13.00
CA VAL A 612 15.26 -28.20 -11.99
C VAL A 612 14.67 -28.92 -10.81
N ARG A 613 15.01 -28.45 -9.61
CA ARG A 613 14.41 -28.83 -8.32
C ARG A 613 13.96 -27.56 -7.59
N ALA A 614 12.67 -27.38 -7.41
CA ALA A 614 12.12 -26.27 -6.63
C ALA A 614 11.83 -26.74 -5.21
N PHE A 615 12.23 -25.95 -4.23
CA PHE A 615 11.95 -26.17 -2.79
C PHE A 615 11.10 -25.05 -2.24
N ASP A 616 10.07 -25.42 -1.48
CA ASP A 616 9.18 -24.49 -0.81
C ASP A 616 9.73 -24.06 0.57
N GLU A 617 8.89 -23.38 1.35
CA GLU A 617 9.28 -22.87 2.67
C GLU A 617 9.51 -23.96 3.75
N SER A 618 9.14 -25.21 3.49
CA SER A 618 9.33 -26.32 4.44
C SER A 618 10.79 -26.75 4.56
N GLU A 619 11.57 -26.54 3.49
CA GLU A 619 12.99 -26.89 3.50
C GLU A 619 13.86 -25.76 4.03
N ASP A 620 14.77 -26.12 4.95
CA ASP A 620 15.69 -25.18 5.59
C ASP A 620 16.69 -24.63 4.59
N ILE A 621 16.77 -23.31 4.48
CA ILE A 621 17.69 -22.63 3.56
C ILE A 621 19.15 -22.96 3.86
N SER A 622 19.52 -23.20 5.12
CA SER A 622 20.88 -23.59 5.50
C SER A 622 21.26 -24.96 4.93
N ASP A 623 20.31 -25.92 4.84
CA ASP A 623 20.54 -27.20 4.18
C ASP A 623 20.80 -27.00 2.67
N ILE A 624 20.04 -26.12 2.05
CA ILE A 624 20.17 -25.79 0.62
C ILE A 624 21.52 -25.09 0.35
N TYR A 625 21.95 -24.17 1.21
CA TYR A 625 23.26 -23.53 1.08
C TYR A 625 24.39 -24.54 1.15
N LEU A 626 24.37 -25.45 2.14
CA LEU A 626 25.41 -26.46 2.34
C LEU A 626 25.59 -27.38 1.13
N VAL A 627 24.52 -27.73 0.43
CA VAL A 627 24.59 -28.60 -0.76
C VAL A 627 24.90 -27.83 -2.06
N SER A 628 24.83 -26.52 -2.04
CA SER A 628 25.00 -25.67 -3.23
C SER A 628 26.46 -25.38 -3.50
N ASP A 629 26.94 -25.67 -4.70
CA ASP A 629 28.29 -25.36 -5.18
C ASP A 629 28.41 -23.95 -5.70
N ILE A 630 27.31 -23.36 -6.22
CA ILE A 630 27.22 -22.04 -6.82
C ILE A 630 25.91 -21.38 -6.34
N LEU A 631 25.98 -20.10 -5.98
CA LEU A 631 24.79 -19.26 -5.76
C LEU A 631 24.60 -18.28 -6.91
N ILE A 632 23.39 -18.25 -7.46
CA ILE A 632 22.87 -17.18 -8.32
C ILE A 632 21.79 -16.44 -7.52
N THR A 633 21.99 -15.16 -7.32
CA THR A 633 21.04 -14.30 -6.60
C THR A 633 20.98 -12.91 -7.22
N ASP A 634 20.24 -12.00 -6.61
CA ASP A 634 20.18 -10.59 -7.00
C ASP A 634 20.33 -9.70 -5.75
N TYR A 635 19.35 -8.88 -5.42
CA TYR A 635 19.35 -7.95 -4.27
C TYR A 635 18.91 -8.63 -2.98
N SER A 636 19.46 -9.78 -2.67
CA SER A 636 19.04 -10.62 -1.55
C SER A 636 20.08 -10.70 -0.44
N SER A 637 19.60 -10.67 0.82
CA SER A 637 20.47 -10.87 1.98
C SER A 637 21.06 -12.28 2.10
N VAL A 638 20.66 -13.22 1.23
CA VAL A 638 21.25 -14.59 1.18
C VAL A 638 22.74 -14.59 0.91
N MET A 639 23.26 -13.55 0.22
CA MET A 639 24.69 -13.43 -0.06
C MET A 639 25.54 -13.31 1.20
N PHE A 640 25.03 -12.67 2.27
CA PHE A 640 25.76 -12.53 3.53
C PHE A 640 25.96 -13.90 4.21
N ASP A 641 24.91 -14.70 4.31
CA ASP A 641 24.99 -16.03 4.92
C ASP A 641 25.82 -16.99 4.05
N TYR A 642 25.55 -17.00 2.72
CA TYR A 642 26.26 -17.90 1.81
C TYR A 642 27.76 -17.61 1.72
N SER A 643 28.19 -16.38 1.93
CA SER A 643 29.62 -16.00 1.91
C SER A 643 30.46 -16.76 2.94
N LEU A 644 29.86 -17.27 4.02
CA LEU A 644 30.53 -18.13 5.01
C LEU A 644 31.09 -19.44 4.40
N LEU A 645 30.47 -19.93 3.33
CA LEU A 645 30.91 -21.16 2.66
C LEU A 645 32.09 -20.94 1.71
N LYS A 646 32.46 -19.70 1.42
CA LYS A 646 33.53 -19.31 0.49
C LYS A 646 33.39 -19.98 -0.87
N ARG A 647 32.14 -20.13 -1.36
CA ARG A 647 31.80 -20.72 -2.66
C ARG A 647 31.37 -19.63 -3.65
N PRO A 648 31.46 -19.90 -4.98
CA PRO A 648 31.14 -18.94 -6.03
C PRO A 648 29.76 -18.32 -5.88
N MET A 649 29.69 -16.97 -5.99
CA MET A 649 28.44 -16.21 -6.09
C MET A 649 28.41 -15.43 -7.41
N TYR A 650 27.22 -15.39 -8.03
CA TYR A 650 26.92 -14.62 -9.24
C TYR A 650 25.64 -13.84 -9.07
N PHE A 651 25.64 -12.58 -9.51
CA PHE A 651 24.51 -11.67 -9.32
C PHE A 651 23.78 -11.45 -10.64
N TYR A 652 22.55 -11.97 -10.75
CA TYR A 652 21.70 -11.79 -11.91
C TYR A 652 20.75 -10.62 -11.71
N CYS A 653 21.15 -9.43 -12.16
CA CYS A 653 20.51 -8.15 -11.86
C CYS A 653 19.91 -7.50 -13.12
N TYR A 654 19.01 -8.19 -13.81
CA TYR A 654 18.37 -7.78 -15.08
C TYR A 654 17.62 -6.44 -15.00
N ASP A 655 17.27 -5.97 -13.82
CA ASP A 655 16.51 -4.75 -13.54
C ASP A 655 17.22 -3.79 -12.57
N LEU A 656 18.56 -3.80 -12.55
CA LEU A 656 19.39 -3.10 -11.57
C LEU A 656 19.01 -1.60 -11.41
N GLU A 657 18.91 -0.87 -12.52
CA GLU A 657 18.58 0.57 -12.51
C GLU A 657 17.19 0.84 -11.95
N ARG A 658 16.20 0.03 -12.32
CA ARG A 658 14.86 0.13 -11.79
C ARG A 658 14.81 -0.17 -10.29
N TYR A 659 15.52 -1.20 -9.85
CA TYR A 659 15.52 -1.62 -8.47
C TYR A 659 16.17 -0.58 -7.54
N LYS A 660 17.29 0.00 -7.98
CA LYS A 660 18.06 1.02 -7.26
C LYS A 660 17.27 2.32 -7.08
N ASN A 661 16.59 2.78 -8.15
CA ASN A 661 16.02 4.13 -8.21
C ASN A 661 14.54 4.21 -7.82
N ILE A 662 13.77 3.12 -7.90
CA ILE A 662 12.32 3.15 -7.75
C ILE A 662 11.81 2.35 -6.54
N LEU A 663 12.36 1.14 -6.29
CA LEU A 663 11.74 0.22 -5.33
C LEU A 663 12.24 0.39 -3.88
N ARG A 664 13.56 0.31 -3.66
CA ARG A 664 14.15 0.48 -2.31
C ARG A 664 15.60 0.94 -2.42
N GLY A 665 16.01 1.95 -1.66
CA GLY A 665 17.44 2.29 -1.54
C GLY A 665 18.23 1.18 -0.82
N PHE A 666 19.53 1.10 -1.14
CA PHE A 666 20.46 0.19 -0.47
C PHE A 666 21.20 0.90 0.68
N TYR A 667 21.66 0.11 1.65
CA TYR A 667 22.51 0.58 2.73
C TYR A 667 23.99 0.55 2.41
N PHE A 668 24.38 -0.08 1.30
CA PHE A 668 25.76 -0.13 0.84
C PHE A 668 25.84 -0.06 -0.69
N ASP A 669 27.03 0.18 -1.22
CA ASP A 669 27.27 0.29 -2.65
C ASP A 669 27.34 -1.11 -3.30
N PHE A 670 26.15 -1.61 -3.69
CA PHE A 670 26.01 -2.95 -4.23
C PHE A 670 26.91 -3.20 -5.46
N GLU A 671 27.05 -2.23 -6.36
CA GLU A 671 27.81 -2.39 -7.59
C GLU A 671 29.33 -2.52 -7.31
N ASN A 672 29.81 -1.80 -6.30
CA ASN A 672 31.23 -1.82 -5.93
C ASN A 672 31.57 -2.87 -4.88
N GLU A 673 30.65 -3.26 -4.01
CA GLU A 673 30.89 -4.16 -2.88
C GLU A 673 30.42 -5.61 -3.14
N ALA A 674 29.66 -5.89 -4.19
CA ALA A 674 29.19 -7.25 -4.48
C ALA A 674 30.35 -8.24 -4.58
N PRO A 675 30.29 -9.37 -3.87
CA PRO A 675 31.40 -10.34 -3.81
C PRO A 675 31.47 -11.30 -5.01
N GLY A 676 30.98 -10.87 -6.17
CA GLY A 676 30.95 -11.66 -7.40
C GLY A 676 30.50 -10.84 -8.60
N PRO A 677 30.60 -11.38 -9.81
CA PRO A 677 30.22 -10.66 -11.03
C PRO A 677 28.72 -10.41 -11.11
N ILE A 678 28.38 -9.21 -11.63
CA ILE A 678 27.01 -8.77 -11.89
C ILE A 678 26.74 -8.97 -13.39
N SER A 679 25.74 -9.79 -13.71
CA SER A 679 25.29 -10.07 -15.08
C SER A 679 23.87 -9.52 -15.28
N LEU A 680 23.62 -8.84 -16.40
CA LEU A 680 22.32 -8.26 -16.72
C LEU A 680 21.48 -9.18 -17.63
N THR A 681 22.11 -10.13 -18.31
CA THR A 681 21.43 -11.10 -19.17
C THR A 681 21.78 -12.54 -18.77
N THR A 682 20.89 -13.49 -19.07
CA THR A 682 21.17 -14.92 -18.85
C THR A 682 22.39 -15.39 -19.61
N THR A 683 22.66 -14.83 -20.80
CA THR A 683 23.82 -15.18 -21.61
C THR A 683 25.13 -14.76 -20.93
N ASP A 684 25.19 -13.55 -20.41
CA ASP A 684 26.34 -13.04 -19.64
C ASP A 684 26.57 -13.88 -18.40
N LEU A 685 25.51 -14.19 -17.65
CA LEU A 685 25.58 -15.05 -16.48
C LEU A 685 26.17 -16.44 -16.79
N ILE A 686 25.71 -17.07 -17.87
CA ILE A 686 26.24 -18.38 -18.31
C ILE A 686 27.74 -18.27 -18.67
N ASN A 687 28.12 -17.20 -19.35
CA ASN A 687 29.53 -16.97 -19.74
C ASN A 687 30.38 -16.71 -18.48
N ASP A 688 29.90 -15.93 -17.53
CA ASP A 688 30.59 -15.64 -16.28
C ASP A 688 30.80 -16.92 -15.44
N ILE A 689 29.76 -17.78 -15.35
CA ILE A 689 29.88 -19.07 -14.64
C ILE A 689 30.90 -20.00 -15.34
N LYS A 690 30.81 -20.15 -16.67
CA LYS A 690 31.72 -21.00 -17.46
C LYS A 690 33.15 -20.48 -17.47
N GLY A 691 33.30 -19.16 -17.47
CA GLY A 691 34.59 -18.47 -17.43
C GLY A 691 35.21 -18.38 -16.04
N HIS A 692 34.53 -18.91 -15.00
CA HIS A 692 34.98 -18.82 -13.58
C HIS A 692 35.30 -17.40 -13.15
N ARG A 693 34.55 -16.40 -13.63
CA ARG A 693 34.81 -14.98 -13.33
C ARG A 693 34.75 -14.60 -11.87
N HIS A 694 34.12 -15.44 -11.02
CA HIS A 694 34.15 -15.24 -9.55
C HIS A 694 35.57 -15.22 -8.98
N GLU A 695 36.56 -15.83 -9.64
CA GLU A 695 37.96 -15.82 -9.19
C GLU A 695 38.59 -14.42 -9.23
N GLU A 696 38.10 -13.55 -10.12
CA GLU A 696 38.51 -12.15 -10.21
C GLU A 696 38.06 -11.33 -8.99
N TYR A 697 37.09 -11.85 -8.24
CA TYR A 697 36.46 -11.19 -7.09
C TYR A 697 36.97 -11.72 -5.73
N LYS A 698 37.97 -12.55 -5.70
CA LYS A 698 38.45 -13.23 -4.49
C LYS A 698 38.73 -12.25 -3.34
N ASP A 699 39.50 -11.19 -3.60
CA ASP A 699 39.85 -10.21 -2.59
C ASP A 699 38.63 -9.44 -2.07
N LYS A 700 37.70 -9.10 -2.99
CA LYS A 700 36.41 -8.49 -2.59
C LYS A 700 35.56 -9.45 -1.75
N TYR A 701 35.54 -10.72 -2.12
CA TYR A 701 34.80 -11.75 -1.41
C TYR A 701 35.33 -11.94 0.01
N ASP A 702 36.65 -12.03 0.17
CA ASP A 702 37.29 -12.18 1.48
C ASP A 702 37.01 -10.95 2.36
N ALA A 703 37.19 -9.74 1.83
CA ALA A 703 36.86 -8.49 2.53
C ALA A 703 35.35 -8.39 2.89
N PHE A 704 34.46 -8.83 1.99
CA PHE A 704 33.03 -8.89 2.24
C PHE A 704 32.69 -9.84 3.40
N THR A 705 33.25 -11.03 3.39
CA THR A 705 33.01 -12.04 4.44
C THR A 705 33.53 -11.54 5.79
N GLU A 706 34.72 -10.96 5.84
CA GLU A 706 35.31 -10.39 7.06
C GLU A 706 34.46 -9.22 7.61
N LYS A 707 34.00 -8.34 6.74
CA LYS A 707 33.16 -7.18 7.11
C LYS A 707 31.81 -7.58 7.66
N TYR A 708 31.13 -8.55 7.02
CA TYR A 708 29.74 -8.84 7.31
C TYR A 708 29.49 -10.08 8.18
N ASN A 709 30.48 -10.97 8.33
CA ASN A 709 30.38 -12.18 9.14
C ASN A 709 31.49 -12.31 10.19
N PRO A 710 31.91 -11.22 10.87
CA PRO A 710 33.06 -11.27 11.78
C PRO A 710 32.85 -12.15 13.03
N TRP A 711 31.59 -12.42 13.37
CA TRP A 711 31.21 -13.14 14.60
C TRP A 711 30.59 -14.53 14.34
N ASP A 712 30.44 -14.94 13.09
CA ASP A 712 29.90 -16.24 12.72
C ASP A 712 30.99 -17.34 12.91
N ASP A 713 31.20 -17.77 14.14
CA ASP A 713 32.20 -18.76 14.56
C ASP A 713 31.64 -20.16 14.81
N GLY A 714 30.33 -20.39 14.48
CA GLY A 714 29.64 -21.64 14.71
C GLY A 714 29.11 -21.80 16.13
N CYS A 715 29.16 -20.78 16.97
CA CYS A 715 28.74 -20.80 18.38
C CYS A 715 27.68 -19.75 18.73
N ALA A 716 27.09 -19.08 17.73
CA ALA A 716 26.09 -18.02 17.96
C ALA A 716 24.87 -18.52 18.73
N SER A 717 24.36 -19.71 18.40
CA SER A 717 23.25 -20.35 19.13
C SER A 717 23.57 -20.57 20.59
N GLN A 718 24.79 -21.03 20.90
CA GLN A 718 25.22 -21.29 22.26
C GLN A 718 25.28 -20.00 23.06
N LYS A 719 25.88 -18.93 22.51
CA LYS A 719 25.96 -17.61 23.16
C LYS A 719 24.57 -17.07 23.52
N VAL A 720 23.58 -17.24 22.63
CA VAL A 720 22.18 -16.81 22.89
C VAL A 720 21.54 -17.70 23.96
N VAL A 721 21.75 -19.00 23.95
CA VAL A 721 21.21 -19.92 24.99
C VAL A 721 21.80 -19.62 26.37
N GLU A 722 23.10 -19.35 26.46
CA GLU A 722 23.77 -18.94 27.70
C GLU A 722 23.18 -17.63 28.22
N TYR A 723 22.95 -16.65 27.35
CA TYR A 723 22.29 -15.41 27.72
C TYR A 723 20.89 -15.63 28.28
N ILE A 724 20.09 -16.50 27.62
CA ILE A 724 18.75 -16.86 28.11
C ILE A 724 18.85 -17.50 29.50
N ASP A 725 19.75 -18.46 29.67
CA ASP A 725 19.89 -19.20 30.93
C ASP A 725 20.31 -18.26 32.08
N GLU A 726 21.25 -17.35 31.83
CA GLU A 726 21.70 -16.34 32.79
C GLU A 726 20.53 -15.42 33.20
N LYS A 727 19.81 -14.85 32.23
CA LYS A 727 18.69 -13.92 32.50
C LYS A 727 17.55 -14.61 33.24
N VAL A 728 17.17 -15.83 32.83
CA VAL A 728 16.07 -16.59 33.50
C VAL A 728 16.43 -16.99 34.92
N ASN A 729 17.69 -17.32 35.21
CA ASN A 729 18.13 -17.65 36.57
C ASN A 729 18.21 -16.41 37.49
N ARG A 730 18.32 -15.21 36.96
CA ARG A 730 18.27 -13.94 37.72
C ARG A 730 16.86 -13.40 37.94
N LEU A 731 15.85 -13.84 37.16
CA LEU A 731 14.43 -13.53 37.31
C LEU A 731 13.78 -14.37 38.43
#